data_d41588aa114afb14c0685180c618b128
#
_entry.id   d41588aa114afb14c0685180c618b128
#
_cell.length_a   1.000
_cell.length_b   1.000
_cell.length_c   1.000
_cell.angle_alpha   90.00
_cell.angle_beta   90.00
_cell.angle_gamma   90.00
#
_symmetry.space_group_name_H-M   'P 1'
#
loop_
_entity.id
_entity.type
_entity.pdbx_description
1 polymer ?
#
loop_
_entity_poly.entity_id
_entity_poly.type
_entity_poly.pdbx_seq_one_letter_code
_entity_poly.pdbx_strand_id
1 'polypeptide(L)'
;MSKKSFGSGYFGEWIEDEFGLPAYRYTCDQINDPKAIIPLNEKLRSNKEHLHQIGNDRLVGVASNFGYVQVRQDEGCPKFLNDYDPEQNQFAGGFGYLVDGENLLSTFYSGNGDSFNRIFGIGYLRKIVKGHDLSVDQVIFAPYGDDPLLISQVTISNNTEQSKNLRWIEYWGCKMFQFSALAYYTAFGQKDLSLMNKKRREFSSKFSHEFSLIGNSGLLEAKYFQGRKDENKREIPKPVYESKKSPKTFLVSLNGPIEGFSTNGFDFFGKGGVELPDGVKGTLPSNLDTVDDKSAMIVEQRVHLKPKESRTLYFAYGYLPKGVYLDQVLKDYKKEIDNQWDYSSESWKRNIVKLSISKEAWVEREIIWHNYYLRSAMTYDDYFNEHILSQGHVYQYIMGVQIAARDPLQHILPFIFCEPKIVKEIIRYILKTVKEDGEIPYGVIGNGKIIPLPFFPSDLELWLLWVTSEYILATRDKEFLEEVIPTYPLYGKEANTSTVLKMLILCYNHFTEITGTGKHGLQRLSTGDWNDGAVMGHVPEEKHEEVRIHGESILNTTMAIYVLSKFADLLSIIENYDMVDEVIKYAESLKKAVKAQWNGQWFKRAWFNDDLGWIGDEILWLEPQPWAIIGDAVDNDWIPILINNIDKLLRNSSKIGARLLSKGIDVMKKEVGVRANGGIWPSINGTLIWALSCVNSEMAWDEWKKNTLAFHAEAFPDIWYGIWSGPDTYNSDLSIYHGQTHFFEYFITGDPKDKKIMLEDPFGVNWTDFPVMNLHPHAWPLYNIIHLIGAKFTEEGIEFSPILPKEKYNFSSPILGFKKTKEGYSGWYAPLVEGNWKVTLNLDKDELKQFIRLEINEKENEISFIEDQIVFYGRSEQNKPLRWKIKKS
;
A
#
# COMPACT_ATOMS: atom_id res chain seq x y z
N MET A 1 15.47 2.30 32.46
CA MET A 1 14.79 2.08 31.18
C MET A 1 15.16 3.22 30.26
N SER A 2 15.78 2.94 29.13
CA SER A 2 16.01 3.98 28.10
C SER A 2 14.65 4.53 27.68
N LYS A 3 14.55 5.84 27.56
CA LYS A 3 13.32 6.49 27.11
C LYS A 3 13.08 6.03 25.67
N LYS A 4 11.98 5.25 25.45
CA LYS A 4 11.60 4.81 24.09
C LYS A 4 11.58 6.00 23.13
N SER A 5 11.97 5.80 21.89
CA SER A 5 11.92 6.85 20.87
C SER A 5 10.46 7.24 20.58
N PHE A 6 10.24 8.49 20.21
CA PHE A 6 8.91 8.97 19.84
C PHE A 6 8.26 8.07 18.77
N GLY A 7 7.02 7.73 18.97
CA GLY A 7 6.26 6.86 18.08
C GLY A 7 6.59 5.37 18.18
N SER A 8 7.26 4.90 19.21
CA SER A 8 7.56 3.45 19.37
C SER A 8 6.35 2.61 19.75
N GLY A 9 5.31 3.19 20.32
CA GLY A 9 4.15 2.45 20.82
C GLY A 9 4.49 1.48 21.95
N TYR A 10 3.61 0.52 22.18
CA TYR A 10 3.73 -0.44 23.29
C TYR A 10 4.59 -1.66 22.93
N PHE A 11 4.51 -2.15 21.68
CA PHE A 11 4.95 -3.50 21.32
C PHE A 11 6.45 -3.68 21.09
N GLY A 12 7.23 -2.60 21.08
CA GLY A 12 8.66 -2.65 20.83
C GLY A 12 9.33 -1.29 20.83
N GLU A 13 10.41 -1.20 20.07
CA GLU A 13 11.19 0.04 19.94
C GLU A 13 11.78 0.18 18.55
N TRP A 14 11.90 1.42 18.09
CA TRP A 14 12.64 1.76 16.89
C TRP A 14 14.14 1.65 17.11
N ILE A 15 14.83 1.05 16.16
CA ILE A 15 16.28 0.97 16.08
C ILE A 15 16.73 1.38 14.68
N GLU A 16 18.01 1.66 14.54
CA GLU A 16 18.71 1.74 13.26
C GLU A 16 19.43 0.42 13.03
N ASP A 17 19.28 -0.15 11.85
CA ASP A 17 19.96 -1.38 11.49
C ASP A 17 21.39 -1.14 11.00
N GLU A 18 22.10 -2.22 10.64
CA GLU A 18 23.48 -2.17 10.15
C GLU A 18 23.66 -1.39 8.84
N PHE A 19 22.57 -1.13 8.09
CA PHE A 19 22.58 -0.35 6.85
C PHE A 19 22.26 1.13 7.08
N GLY A 20 21.96 1.51 8.32
CA GLY A 20 21.51 2.85 8.66
C GLY A 20 20.06 3.11 8.26
N LEU A 21 19.25 2.05 8.14
CA LEU A 21 17.84 2.12 7.85
C LEU A 21 17.01 1.90 9.12
N PRO A 22 15.77 2.43 9.19
CA PRO A 22 14.92 2.18 10.33
C PRO A 22 14.47 0.71 10.37
N ALA A 23 14.51 0.14 11.56
CA ALA A 23 13.97 -1.17 11.84
C ALA A 23 13.23 -1.15 13.19
N TYR A 24 12.27 -2.05 13.36
CA TYR A 24 11.49 -2.16 14.57
C TYR A 24 11.82 -3.46 15.31
N ARG A 25 12.37 -3.33 16.51
CA ARG A 25 12.59 -4.46 17.41
C ARG A 25 11.32 -4.73 18.19
N TYR A 26 10.66 -5.84 17.89
CA TYR A 26 9.45 -6.27 18.56
C TYR A 26 9.80 -6.98 19.87
N THR A 27 9.37 -6.44 20.99
CA THR A 27 9.74 -6.95 22.33
C THR A 27 8.56 -7.48 23.14
N CYS A 28 7.33 -7.26 22.69
CA CYS A 28 6.15 -7.71 23.41
C CYS A 28 6.00 -9.24 23.32
N ASP A 29 5.81 -9.87 24.47
CA ASP A 29 5.33 -11.24 24.55
C ASP A 29 3.80 -11.24 24.38
N GLN A 30 3.37 -11.45 23.16
CA GLN A 30 1.96 -11.36 22.79
C GLN A 30 1.09 -12.44 23.41
N ILE A 31 1.67 -13.58 23.79
CA ILE A 31 0.93 -14.70 24.36
C ILE A 31 0.56 -14.41 25.81
N ASN A 32 1.47 -13.80 26.56
CA ASN A 32 1.35 -13.63 28.00
C ASN A 32 1.04 -12.18 28.42
N ASP A 33 1.12 -11.21 27.50
CA ASP A 33 0.88 -9.80 27.81
C ASP A 33 -0.56 -9.40 27.49
N PRO A 34 -1.38 -9.02 28.51
CA PRO A 34 -2.76 -8.63 28.28
C PRO A 34 -2.92 -7.42 27.37
N LYS A 35 -1.92 -6.54 27.25
CA LYS A 35 -1.96 -5.40 26.34
C LYS A 35 -1.72 -5.76 24.88
N ALA A 36 -1.17 -6.93 24.61
CA ALA A 36 -1.06 -7.44 23.26
C ALA A 36 -2.42 -7.87 22.67
N ILE A 37 -3.47 -7.93 23.49
CA ILE A 37 -4.84 -8.22 23.07
C ILE A 37 -5.55 -6.88 22.85
N ILE A 38 -6.12 -6.67 21.68
CA ILE A 38 -6.99 -5.52 21.48
C ILE A 38 -8.26 -5.72 22.30
N PRO A 39 -8.60 -4.85 23.27
CA PRO A 39 -9.70 -5.07 24.20
C PRO A 39 -11.03 -5.37 23.53
N LEU A 40 -11.28 -4.70 22.41
CA LEU A 40 -12.51 -4.84 21.66
C LEU A 40 -12.63 -6.19 20.95
N ASN A 41 -11.53 -6.76 20.53
CA ASN A 41 -11.45 -8.04 19.84
C ASN A 41 -11.13 -9.21 20.78
N GLU A 42 -11.07 -8.98 22.05
CA GLU A 42 -10.72 -9.99 23.07
C GLU A 42 -11.57 -11.26 22.96
N LYS A 43 -12.85 -11.11 22.54
CA LYS A 43 -13.76 -12.24 22.34
C LYS A 43 -13.64 -12.91 20.98
N LEU A 44 -13.03 -12.23 20.03
CA LEU A 44 -12.84 -12.72 18.65
C LEU A 44 -11.50 -13.42 18.48
N ARG A 45 -10.53 -13.08 19.34
CA ARG A 45 -9.18 -13.61 19.30
C ARG A 45 -8.62 -13.71 20.72
N SER A 46 -7.96 -14.82 20.98
CA SER A 46 -7.20 -15.01 22.22
C SER A 46 -5.82 -14.35 22.13
N ASN A 47 -5.21 -14.34 20.95
CA ASN A 47 -3.88 -13.80 20.67
C ASN A 47 -3.93 -12.84 19.50
N LYS A 48 -3.06 -11.85 19.54
CA LYS A 48 -2.93 -10.90 18.46
C LYS A 48 -1.65 -11.11 17.67
N GLU A 49 -1.82 -11.26 16.38
CA GLU A 49 -0.72 -11.27 15.44
C GLU A 49 -0.50 -9.86 14.90
N HIS A 50 0.75 -9.42 14.95
CA HIS A 50 1.18 -8.23 14.23
C HIS A 50 2.04 -8.66 13.06
N LEU A 51 1.66 -8.19 11.93
CA LEU A 51 2.21 -8.64 10.67
C LEU A 51 3.00 -7.49 10.01
N HIS A 52 4.06 -7.85 9.32
CA HIS A 52 4.92 -6.96 8.55
C HIS A 52 4.97 -7.41 7.09
N GLN A 53 5.20 -6.49 6.21
CA GLN A 53 5.29 -6.77 4.79
C GLN A 53 6.75 -6.87 4.35
N ILE A 54 7.10 -7.95 3.68
CA ILE A 54 8.39 -8.15 3.02
C ILE A 54 8.08 -8.37 1.54
N GLY A 55 8.38 -7.40 0.70
CA GLY A 55 8.01 -7.48 -0.70
C GLY A 55 9.06 -6.90 -1.62
N ASN A 56 8.95 -7.29 -2.86
CA ASN A 56 9.63 -6.69 -4.00
C ASN A 56 8.60 -6.34 -5.08
N ASP A 57 8.99 -6.28 -6.34
CA ASP A 57 8.07 -5.91 -7.41
C ASP A 57 7.17 -7.09 -7.86
N ARG A 58 7.42 -8.32 -7.41
CA ARG A 58 6.77 -9.55 -7.89
C ARG A 58 5.94 -10.28 -6.86
N LEU A 59 6.38 -10.31 -5.61
CA LEU A 59 5.70 -11.03 -4.54
C LEU A 59 5.72 -10.26 -3.22
N VAL A 60 4.79 -10.63 -2.35
CA VAL A 60 4.69 -10.06 -1.00
C VAL A 60 4.73 -11.17 0.03
N GLY A 61 5.76 -11.15 0.88
CA GLY A 61 5.83 -11.94 2.10
C GLY A 61 5.13 -11.21 3.25
N VAL A 62 4.17 -11.86 3.87
CA VAL A 62 3.44 -11.37 5.05
C VAL A 62 4.05 -12.03 6.28
N ALA A 63 4.92 -11.32 6.97
CA ALA A 63 5.73 -11.81 8.06
C ALA A 63 5.08 -11.54 9.44
N SER A 64 4.93 -12.57 10.25
CA SER A 64 4.33 -12.50 11.58
C SER A 64 5.36 -12.26 12.68
N ASN A 65 4.93 -11.63 13.77
CA ASN A 65 5.69 -11.57 15.02
C ASN A 65 5.93 -12.96 15.66
N PHE A 66 5.24 -14.01 15.22
CA PHE A 66 5.56 -15.39 15.53
C PHE A 66 6.71 -15.96 14.69
N GLY A 67 7.15 -15.25 13.66
CA GLY A 67 8.30 -15.62 12.83
C GLY A 67 7.98 -16.46 11.61
N TYR A 68 6.71 -16.67 11.28
CA TYR A 68 6.33 -17.27 10.00
C TYR A 68 6.15 -16.19 8.92
N VAL A 69 6.14 -16.62 7.65
CA VAL A 69 5.89 -15.81 6.48
C VAL A 69 4.88 -16.50 5.57
N GLN A 70 3.77 -15.81 5.27
CA GLN A 70 2.86 -16.16 4.18
C GLN A 70 3.29 -15.43 2.92
N VAL A 71 3.24 -16.09 1.77
CA VAL A 71 3.71 -15.53 0.50
C VAL A 71 2.57 -15.41 -0.49
N ARG A 72 2.41 -14.21 -1.03
CA ARG A 72 1.39 -13.86 -2.00
C ARG A 72 2.00 -13.46 -3.34
N GLN A 73 1.27 -13.77 -4.41
CA GLN A 73 1.54 -13.35 -5.79
C GLN A 73 0.22 -13.13 -6.55
N ASP A 74 0.26 -12.42 -7.69
CA ASP A 74 -0.94 -12.08 -8.46
C ASP A 74 -0.97 -12.63 -9.89
N GLU A 75 0.05 -13.35 -10.33
CA GLU A 75 0.06 -13.95 -11.66
C GLU A 75 -1.01 -15.04 -11.79
N GLY A 76 -1.83 -14.90 -12.80
CA GLY A 76 -3.00 -15.72 -13.05
C GLY A 76 -4.22 -15.39 -12.18
N CYS A 77 -4.09 -14.90 -11.00
CA CYS A 77 -5.06 -14.36 -10.03
C CYS A 77 -4.34 -14.17 -8.68
N PRO A 78 -4.84 -13.33 -7.79
CA PRO A 78 -4.29 -13.20 -6.44
C PRO A 78 -4.30 -14.55 -5.72
N LYS A 79 -3.15 -15.00 -5.26
CA LYS A 79 -2.97 -16.30 -4.59
C LYS A 79 -1.93 -16.24 -3.49
N PHE A 80 -2.24 -16.93 -2.38
CA PHE A 80 -1.23 -17.30 -1.40
C PHE A 80 -0.61 -18.63 -1.79
N LEU A 81 0.70 -18.75 -1.66
CA LEU A 81 1.45 -19.98 -1.93
C LEU A 81 1.47 -20.92 -0.72
N ASN A 82 1.25 -20.41 0.47
CA ASN A 82 1.25 -21.14 1.73
C ASN A 82 0.21 -20.52 2.68
N ASP A 83 -0.21 -21.29 3.68
CA ASP A 83 -1.28 -20.91 4.60
C ASP A 83 -0.84 -21.05 6.05
N TYR A 84 -1.36 -20.18 6.91
CA TYR A 84 -1.26 -20.31 8.35
C TYR A 84 -2.60 -20.77 8.90
N ASP A 85 -2.67 -22.05 9.28
CA ASP A 85 -3.83 -22.70 9.87
C ASP A 85 -3.36 -23.73 10.93
N PRO A 86 -3.07 -23.25 12.15
CA PRO A 86 -2.50 -24.11 13.19
C PRO A 86 -3.42 -25.27 13.59
N GLU A 87 -4.74 -25.15 13.41
CA GLU A 87 -5.68 -26.24 13.65
C GLU A 87 -5.48 -27.41 12.68
N GLN A 88 -4.95 -27.13 11.50
CA GLN A 88 -4.62 -28.10 10.46
C GLN A 88 -3.13 -28.46 10.44
N ASN A 89 -2.35 -28.08 11.44
CA ASN A 89 -0.89 -28.21 11.45
C ASN A 89 -0.21 -27.57 10.23
N GLN A 90 -0.68 -26.39 9.83
CA GLN A 90 -0.14 -25.60 8.74
C GLN A 90 0.37 -24.26 9.28
N PHE A 91 1.65 -24.01 9.14
CA PHE A 91 2.33 -22.88 9.79
C PHE A 91 3.01 -21.94 8.78
N ALA A 92 2.41 -21.76 7.59
CA ALA A 92 2.97 -20.95 6.51
C ALA A 92 4.41 -21.35 6.15
N GLY A 93 5.43 -20.64 6.60
CA GLY A 93 6.82 -21.02 6.33
C GLY A 93 7.82 -19.96 6.78
N GLY A 94 9.05 -20.07 6.32
CA GLY A 94 10.09 -19.10 6.64
C GLY A 94 10.66 -19.24 8.05
N PHE A 95 10.63 -20.43 8.60
CA PHE A 95 11.28 -20.74 9.87
C PHE A 95 11.89 -22.13 9.82
N GLY A 96 12.66 -22.44 10.83
CA GLY A 96 13.31 -23.74 10.88
C GLY A 96 13.72 -24.15 12.30
N TYR A 97 14.35 -25.31 12.35
CA TYR A 97 14.74 -25.97 13.57
C TYR A 97 16.22 -26.34 13.53
N LEU A 98 16.97 -25.94 14.56
CA LEU A 98 18.32 -26.41 14.82
C LEU A 98 18.27 -27.54 15.82
N VAL A 99 18.75 -28.72 15.43
CA VAL A 99 18.73 -29.94 16.25
C VAL A 99 20.16 -30.29 16.69
N ASP A 100 20.41 -30.40 18.00
CA ASP A 100 21.65 -30.85 18.64
C ASP A 100 21.31 -31.99 19.60
N GLY A 101 21.30 -33.22 19.10
CA GLY A 101 20.83 -34.36 19.88
C GLY A 101 19.36 -34.24 20.28
N GLU A 102 19.10 -34.10 21.58
CA GLU A 102 17.76 -33.87 22.14
C GLU A 102 17.39 -32.37 22.23
N ASN A 103 18.36 -31.48 22.06
CA ASN A 103 18.13 -30.05 22.15
C ASN A 103 17.59 -29.51 20.83
N LEU A 104 16.60 -28.62 20.92
CA LEU A 104 15.93 -27.99 19.80
C LEU A 104 15.89 -26.46 19.97
N LEU A 105 16.31 -25.74 18.95
CA LEU A 105 16.05 -24.31 18.83
C LEU A 105 15.18 -24.07 17.60
N SER A 106 14.11 -23.31 17.76
CA SER A 106 13.21 -22.95 16.68
C SER A 106 13.26 -21.45 16.40
N THR A 107 13.19 -21.07 15.12
CA THR A 107 12.97 -19.68 14.71
C THR A 107 11.49 -19.35 14.56
N PHE A 108 10.59 -20.23 14.94
CA PHE A 108 9.19 -19.94 15.22
C PHE A 108 9.04 -19.54 16.69
N TYR A 109 8.42 -18.41 16.96
CA TYR A 109 8.25 -17.90 18.32
C TYR A 109 6.99 -18.46 18.96
N SER A 110 7.14 -19.18 20.05
CA SER A 110 6.04 -19.79 20.81
C SER A 110 5.89 -19.25 22.25
N GLY A 111 6.45 -18.08 22.54
CA GLY A 111 6.34 -17.46 23.86
C GLY A 111 7.60 -17.58 24.75
N ASN A 112 8.73 -18.00 24.19
CA ASN A 112 10.00 -18.09 24.90
C ASN A 112 10.80 -16.77 24.83
N GLY A 113 10.32 -15.73 25.52
CA GLY A 113 10.67 -14.33 25.33
C GLY A 113 12.15 -13.94 25.35
N ASP A 114 12.94 -14.37 26.37
CA ASP A 114 14.24 -13.72 26.64
C ASP A 114 15.36 -14.11 25.69
N SER A 115 15.25 -15.22 24.99
CA SER A 115 16.25 -15.73 24.03
C SER A 115 15.88 -15.52 22.58
N PHE A 116 14.77 -14.86 22.29
CA PHE A 116 14.24 -14.68 20.95
C PHE A 116 14.03 -13.20 20.61
N ASN A 117 14.85 -12.68 19.68
CA ASN A 117 14.70 -11.33 19.15
C ASN A 117 14.01 -11.37 17.78
N ARG A 118 13.08 -10.46 17.55
CA ARG A 118 12.36 -10.26 16.29
C ARG A 118 12.56 -8.82 15.82
N ILE A 119 13.14 -8.66 14.65
CA ILE A 119 13.45 -7.35 14.06
C ILE A 119 12.79 -7.28 12.68
N PHE A 120 11.96 -6.28 12.48
CA PHE A 120 11.26 -6.00 11.24
C PHE A 120 11.89 -4.76 10.61
N GLY A 121 12.55 -4.94 9.48
CA GLY A 121 13.27 -3.87 8.81
C GLY A 121 12.77 -3.62 7.40
N ILE A 122 13.47 -2.75 6.73
CA ILE A 122 13.21 -2.40 5.33
C ILE A 122 13.57 -3.59 4.44
N GLY A 123 12.53 -4.32 3.98
CA GLY A 123 12.68 -5.48 3.11
C GLY A 123 12.97 -6.81 3.80
N TYR A 124 12.99 -6.88 5.14
CA TYR A 124 13.35 -8.11 5.82
C TYR A 124 12.64 -8.35 7.17
N LEU A 125 12.58 -9.63 7.55
CA LEU A 125 12.36 -10.10 8.92
C LEU A 125 13.64 -10.79 9.41
N ARG A 126 14.16 -10.39 10.58
CA ARG A 126 15.30 -11.04 11.23
C ARG A 126 14.88 -11.63 12.58
N LYS A 127 15.28 -12.87 12.83
CA LYS A 127 15.02 -13.62 14.04
C LYS A 127 16.32 -14.13 14.62
N ILE A 128 16.60 -13.80 15.87
CA ILE A 128 17.81 -14.23 16.57
C ILE A 128 17.40 -15.05 17.78
N VAL A 129 17.75 -16.33 17.76
CA VAL A 129 17.41 -17.29 18.83
C VAL A 129 18.70 -17.79 19.46
N LYS A 130 18.73 -17.87 20.80
CA LYS A 130 19.87 -18.37 21.55
C LYS A 130 19.44 -19.42 22.58
N GLY A 131 20.20 -20.49 22.71
CA GLY A 131 20.00 -21.54 23.72
C GLY A 131 21.06 -22.61 23.57
N HIS A 132 21.31 -23.34 24.66
CA HIS A 132 22.29 -24.46 24.70
C HIS A 132 23.69 -24.07 24.19
N ASP A 133 24.13 -22.86 24.45
CA ASP A 133 25.35 -22.25 23.91
C ASP A 133 25.46 -22.27 22.36
N LEU A 134 24.31 -22.32 21.70
CA LEU A 134 24.17 -22.18 20.27
C LEU A 134 23.36 -20.90 19.95
N SER A 135 23.50 -20.38 18.76
CA SER A 135 22.62 -19.33 18.27
C SER A 135 22.27 -19.52 16.80
N VAL A 136 21.06 -19.11 16.45
CA VAL A 136 20.57 -19.03 15.09
C VAL A 136 20.16 -17.60 14.82
N ASP A 137 20.71 -17.02 13.75
CA ASP A 137 20.34 -15.72 13.23
C ASP A 137 19.76 -15.92 11.82
N GLN A 138 18.44 -15.86 11.70
CA GLN A 138 17.74 -16.04 10.43
C GLN A 138 17.20 -14.71 9.91
N VAL A 139 17.61 -14.36 8.70
CA VAL A 139 17.09 -13.22 7.95
C VAL A 139 16.28 -13.72 6.76
N ILE A 140 15.01 -13.29 6.67
CA ILE A 140 14.18 -13.56 5.51
C ILE A 140 13.93 -12.24 4.80
N PHE A 141 14.25 -12.17 3.52
CA PHE A 141 14.09 -10.96 2.74
C PHE A 141 13.64 -11.25 1.30
N ALA A 142 12.93 -10.30 0.72
CA ALA A 142 12.67 -10.24 -0.71
C ALA A 142 13.82 -9.46 -1.37
N PRO A 143 14.58 -10.04 -2.31
CA PRO A 143 15.58 -9.27 -3.06
C PRO A 143 14.93 -8.08 -3.76
N TYR A 144 15.57 -6.91 -3.69
CA TYR A 144 15.07 -5.72 -4.36
C TYR A 144 15.02 -5.92 -5.87
N GLY A 145 13.86 -5.70 -6.48
CA GLY A 145 13.63 -5.89 -7.91
C GLY A 145 12.48 -6.86 -8.19
N ASP A 146 12.55 -7.59 -9.30
CA ASP A 146 11.43 -8.33 -9.88
C ASP A 146 11.60 -9.87 -9.81
N ASP A 147 12.38 -10.38 -8.87
CA ASP A 147 12.56 -11.82 -8.71
C ASP A 147 11.44 -12.46 -7.86
N PRO A 148 10.83 -13.56 -8.33
CA PRO A 148 9.65 -14.16 -7.71
C PRO A 148 10.02 -15.07 -6.54
N LEU A 149 10.87 -14.61 -5.61
CA LEU A 149 11.37 -15.42 -4.49
C LEU A 149 11.69 -14.60 -3.24
N LEU A 150 11.71 -15.30 -2.12
CA LEU A 150 12.28 -14.87 -0.86
C LEU A 150 13.57 -15.65 -0.59
N ILE A 151 14.54 -15.02 0.05
CA ILE A 151 15.74 -15.68 0.54
C ILE A 151 15.66 -15.82 2.06
N SER A 152 15.95 -17.03 2.56
CA SER A 152 16.17 -17.33 3.96
C SER A 152 17.66 -17.54 4.17
N GLN A 153 18.31 -16.59 4.84
CA GLN A 153 19.71 -16.61 5.24
C GLN A 153 19.79 -17.04 6.71
N VAL A 154 20.44 -18.14 7.02
CA VAL A 154 20.47 -18.74 8.35
C VAL A 154 21.90 -18.89 8.82
N THR A 155 22.32 -18.06 9.76
CA THR A 155 23.66 -18.15 10.38
C THR A 155 23.56 -18.91 11.70
N ILE A 156 24.24 -20.06 11.77
CA ILE A 156 24.30 -20.91 12.94
C ILE A 156 25.69 -20.74 13.59
N SER A 157 25.71 -20.46 14.89
CA SER A 157 26.96 -20.25 15.62
C SER A 157 27.08 -21.24 16.78
N ASN A 158 28.24 -21.86 16.90
CA ASN A 158 28.62 -22.69 17.99
C ASN A 158 29.40 -21.87 19.02
N ASN A 159 28.80 -21.54 20.15
CA ASN A 159 29.40 -20.76 21.21
C ASN A 159 30.05 -21.64 22.28
N THR A 160 30.09 -22.97 22.07
CA THR A 160 30.71 -23.93 22.98
C THR A 160 32.22 -24.07 22.73
N GLU A 161 32.91 -24.75 23.64
CA GLU A 161 34.32 -25.14 23.49
C GLU A 161 34.53 -26.49 22.79
N GLN A 162 33.44 -27.10 22.29
CA GLN A 162 33.46 -28.39 21.60
C GLN A 162 32.90 -28.29 20.18
N SER A 163 33.42 -29.16 19.30
CA SER A 163 32.84 -29.29 17.97
C SER A 163 31.43 -29.88 18.04
N LYS A 164 30.54 -29.39 17.17
CA LYS A 164 29.14 -29.79 17.10
C LYS A 164 28.78 -30.35 15.72
N ASN A 165 27.99 -31.43 15.72
CA ASN A 165 27.34 -31.95 14.50
C ASN A 165 25.85 -31.66 14.63
N LEU A 166 25.38 -30.69 13.87
CA LEU A 166 24.05 -30.12 13.96
C LEU A 166 23.24 -30.46 12.70
N ARG A 167 21.93 -30.39 12.83
CA ARG A 167 21.00 -30.48 11.70
C ARG A 167 20.16 -29.22 11.67
N TRP A 168 20.08 -28.57 10.52
CA TRP A 168 19.12 -27.50 10.26
C TRP A 168 17.99 -28.03 9.39
N ILE A 169 16.74 -27.78 9.80
CA ILE A 169 15.55 -28.17 9.08
C ILE A 169 14.80 -26.89 8.74
N GLU A 170 14.76 -26.55 7.46
CA GLU A 170 14.03 -25.40 6.92
C GLU A 170 12.62 -25.81 6.51
N TYR A 171 11.60 -25.05 6.93
CA TYR A 171 10.19 -25.34 6.67
C TYR A 171 9.53 -24.24 5.85
N TRP A 172 8.84 -24.64 4.79
CA TRP A 172 7.91 -23.84 4.01
C TRP A 172 6.69 -24.68 3.65
N GLY A 173 5.49 -24.16 3.97
CA GLY A 173 4.23 -24.77 3.59
C GLY A 173 3.98 -24.65 2.09
N CYS A 174 3.14 -25.53 1.60
CA CYS A 174 2.69 -25.52 0.21
C CYS A 174 1.19 -25.77 0.18
N LYS A 175 0.43 -24.73 0.41
CA LYS A 175 -1.03 -24.74 0.29
C LYS A 175 -1.48 -23.46 -0.34
N MET A 176 -2.08 -23.58 -1.50
CA MET A 176 -2.55 -22.43 -2.21
C MET A 176 -3.99 -22.12 -1.88
N PHE A 177 -4.27 -20.86 -1.67
CA PHE A 177 -5.65 -20.39 -1.50
C PHE A 177 -5.84 -18.99 -2.10
N GLN A 178 -7.10 -18.69 -2.40
CA GLN A 178 -7.57 -17.41 -2.88
C GLN A 178 -8.93 -17.12 -2.25
N PHE A 179 -9.17 -15.90 -1.89
CA PHE A 179 -10.51 -15.48 -1.50
C PHE A 179 -11.39 -15.25 -2.74
N SER A 180 -12.64 -15.57 -2.63
CA SER A 180 -13.59 -15.42 -3.72
C SER A 180 -14.38 -14.13 -3.58
N ALA A 181 -14.11 -13.16 -4.46
CA ALA A 181 -14.90 -11.94 -4.54
C ALA A 181 -16.38 -12.24 -4.78
N LEU A 182 -16.68 -13.21 -5.65
CA LEU A 182 -18.07 -13.61 -5.93
C LEU A 182 -18.78 -14.17 -4.69
N ALA A 183 -18.08 -14.97 -3.88
CA ALA A 183 -18.65 -15.50 -2.63
C ALA A 183 -18.93 -14.38 -1.63
N TYR A 184 -18.00 -13.43 -1.48
CA TYR A 184 -18.16 -12.27 -0.63
C TYR A 184 -19.40 -11.46 -1.00
N TYR A 185 -19.52 -11.06 -2.26
CA TYR A 185 -20.65 -10.25 -2.71
C TYR A 185 -21.99 -10.97 -2.72
N THR A 186 -21.99 -12.29 -3.01
CA THR A 186 -23.21 -13.11 -2.92
C THR A 186 -23.70 -13.19 -1.48
N ALA A 187 -22.80 -13.42 -0.54
CA ALA A 187 -23.14 -13.46 0.89
C ALA A 187 -23.68 -12.11 1.38
N PHE A 188 -23.07 -11.02 0.94
CA PHE A 188 -23.50 -9.66 1.28
C PHE A 188 -24.87 -9.33 0.71
N GLY A 189 -25.11 -9.62 -0.58
CA GLY A 189 -26.40 -9.38 -1.24
C GLY A 189 -27.54 -10.25 -0.70
N GLN A 190 -27.25 -11.47 -0.29
CA GLN A 190 -28.24 -12.39 0.30
C GLN A 190 -28.38 -12.22 1.83
N LYS A 191 -27.58 -11.34 2.45
CA LYS A 191 -27.49 -11.18 3.91
C LYS A 191 -27.24 -12.51 4.64
N ASP A 192 -26.58 -13.45 3.98
CA ASP A 192 -26.21 -14.76 4.51
C ASP A 192 -24.71 -14.94 4.52
N LEU A 193 -24.09 -14.50 5.62
CA LEU A 193 -22.66 -14.57 5.82
C LEU A 193 -22.12 -16.00 5.93
N SER A 194 -23.01 -17.00 6.17
CA SER A 194 -22.59 -18.41 6.20
C SER A 194 -22.11 -18.91 4.84
N LEU A 195 -22.57 -18.28 3.75
CA LEU A 195 -22.13 -18.59 2.40
C LEU A 195 -20.66 -18.23 2.18
N MET A 196 -20.17 -17.20 2.86
CA MET A 196 -18.77 -16.80 2.79
C MET A 196 -17.85 -17.87 3.35
N ASN A 197 -18.17 -18.40 4.52
CA ASN A 197 -17.35 -19.42 5.18
C ASN A 197 -17.20 -20.68 4.34
N LYS A 198 -18.22 -21.05 3.57
CA LYS A 198 -18.19 -22.22 2.69
C LYS A 198 -17.39 -22.02 1.40
N LYS A 199 -17.30 -20.79 0.88
CA LYS A 199 -16.74 -20.50 -0.45
C LYS A 199 -15.47 -19.67 -0.40
N ARG A 200 -15.07 -19.24 0.76
CA ARG A 200 -13.97 -18.31 1.01
C ARG A 200 -12.64 -18.79 0.46
N ARG A 201 -12.39 -20.08 0.56
CA ARG A 201 -11.18 -20.73 0.05
C ARG A 201 -11.54 -21.67 -1.09
N GLU A 202 -11.61 -21.13 -2.29
CA GLU A 202 -12.04 -21.91 -3.47
C GLU A 202 -11.01 -22.92 -3.98
N PHE A 203 -9.80 -22.95 -3.41
CA PHE A 203 -8.74 -23.83 -3.84
C PHE A 203 -8.51 -24.95 -2.85
N SER A 204 -8.65 -26.19 -3.31
CA SER A 204 -8.04 -27.32 -2.66
C SER A 204 -6.60 -27.44 -3.17
N SER A 205 -5.68 -27.66 -2.28
CA SER A 205 -4.25 -27.68 -2.56
C SER A 205 -3.79 -29.11 -2.80
N LYS A 206 -4.06 -29.61 -3.98
CA LYS A 206 -3.47 -30.89 -4.38
C LYS A 206 -2.20 -30.59 -5.15
N PHE A 207 -1.07 -30.96 -4.58
CA PHE A 207 0.23 -30.79 -5.18
C PHE A 207 0.90 -32.13 -5.43
N SER A 208 1.57 -32.27 -6.57
CA SER A 208 2.58 -33.28 -6.79
C SER A 208 3.94 -32.63 -6.59
N HIS A 209 4.81 -33.35 -5.88
CA HIS A 209 6.15 -32.91 -5.58
C HIS A 209 7.18 -33.62 -6.46
N GLU A 210 8.21 -32.85 -6.81
CA GLU A 210 9.39 -33.39 -7.50
C GLU A 210 10.65 -32.95 -6.75
N PHE A 211 11.61 -33.85 -6.61
CA PHE A 211 12.94 -33.54 -6.12
C PHE A 211 13.97 -33.69 -7.23
N SER A 212 14.86 -32.71 -7.35
CA SER A 212 15.95 -32.71 -8.32
C SER A 212 17.19 -32.01 -7.76
N LEU A 213 18.28 -32.06 -8.49
CA LEU A 213 19.51 -31.38 -8.15
C LEU A 213 19.84 -30.31 -9.22
N ILE A 214 20.19 -29.11 -8.76
CA ILE A 214 20.79 -28.06 -9.60
C ILE A 214 22.25 -27.92 -9.15
N GLY A 215 23.14 -28.63 -9.86
CA GLY A 215 24.51 -28.85 -9.36
C GLY A 215 24.48 -29.68 -8.08
N ASN A 216 25.00 -29.15 -6.99
CA ASN A 216 24.98 -29.80 -5.66
C ASN A 216 23.81 -29.33 -4.77
N SER A 217 22.95 -28.48 -5.29
CA SER A 217 21.82 -27.92 -4.54
C SER A 217 20.58 -28.77 -4.69
N GLY A 218 19.95 -29.15 -3.60
CA GLY A 218 18.67 -29.85 -3.63
C GLY A 218 17.53 -28.89 -3.89
N LEU A 219 16.64 -29.27 -4.78
CA LEU A 219 15.46 -28.54 -5.19
C LEU A 219 14.22 -29.39 -4.96
N LEU A 220 13.28 -28.88 -4.17
CA LEU A 220 11.89 -29.36 -4.13
C LEU A 220 11.01 -28.43 -4.95
N GLU A 221 10.26 -29.00 -5.88
CA GLU A 221 9.22 -28.29 -6.64
C GLU A 221 7.85 -28.89 -6.31
N ALA A 222 6.88 -28.01 -6.16
CA ALA A 222 5.49 -28.39 -6.03
C ALA A 222 4.70 -27.89 -7.24
N LYS A 223 3.99 -28.80 -7.87
CA LYS A 223 3.07 -28.54 -9.00
C LYS A 223 1.66 -28.77 -8.55
N TYR A 224 0.78 -27.82 -8.82
CA TYR A 224 -0.62 -27.99 -8.57
C TYR A 224 -1.20 -29.12 -9.40
N PHE A 225 -1.92 -30.00 -8.73
CA PHE A 225 -2.56 -31.14 -9.33
C PHE A 225 -4.06 -31.16 -9.00
N GLN A 226 -4.87 -30.76 -9.94
CA GLN A 226 -6.32 -30.99 -9.88
C GLN A 226 -6.80 -31.51 -11.24
N GLY A 227 -7.59 -32.58 -11.23
CA GLY A 227 -8.30 -33.03 -12.43
C GLY A 227 -9.28 -31.96 -12.93
N ARG A 228 -9.57 -31.95 -14.22
CA ARG A 228 -10.56 -31.05 -14.82
C ARG A 228 -12.01 -31.30 -14.36
N LYS A 229 -12.24 -32.15 -13.36
CA LYS A 229 -13.54 -32.48 -12.82
C LYS A 229 -13.66 -31.98 -11.38
N ASP A 230 -14.79 -31.36 -11.05
CA ASP A 230 -15.13 -30.97 -9.70
C ASP A 230 -15.41 -32.20 -8.79
N GLU A 231 -15.69 -31.96 -7.52
CA GLU A 231 -16.01 -32.99 -6.53
C GLU A 231 -17.24 -33.84 -6.95
N ASN A 232 -18.12 -33.26 -7.77
CA ASN A 232 -19.30 -33.93 -8.34
C ASN A 232 -19.03 -34.55 -9.71
N LYS A 233 -17.76 -34.73 -10.13
CA LYS A 233 -17.33 -35.28 -11.42
C LYS A 233 -17.77 -34.47 -12.65
N ARG A 234 -18.19 -33.22 -12.48
CA ARG A 234 -18.51 -32.31 -13.60
C ARG A 234 -17.22 -31.68 -14.15
N GLU A 235 -17.16 -31.53 -15.47
CA GLU A 235 -16.01 -30.82 -16.07
C GLU A 235 -15.99 -29.35 -15.68
N ILE A 236 -14.87 -28.91 -15.16
CA ILE A 236 -14.61 -27.50 -14.89
C ILE A 236 -14.32 -26.82 -16.23
N PRO A 237 -15.04 -25.74 -16.60
CA PRO A 237 -14.75 -25.00 -17.81
C PRO A 237 -13.29 -24.61 -17.92
N LYS A 238 -12.70 -24.74 -19.11
CA LYS A 238 -11.26 -24.49 -19.33
C LYS A 238 -10.80 -23.12 -18.79
N PRO A 239 -11.49 -21.99 -19.03
CA PRO A 239 -11.08 -20.69 -18.50
C PRO A 239 -11.05 -20.65 -16.96
N VAL A 240 -12.01 -21.29 -16.30
CA VAL A 240 -12.09 -21.40 -14.84
C VAL A 240 -10.96 -22.27 -14.31
N TYR A 241 -10.69 -23.38 -14.99
CA TYR A 241 -9.59 -24.28 -14.62
C TYR A 241 -8.24 -23.60 -14.77
N GLU A 242 -7.99 -22.92 -15.90
CA GLU A 242 -6.73 -22.19 -16.11
C GLU A 242 -6.54 -21.06 -15.10
N SER A 243 -7.59 -20.35 -14.71
CA SER A 243 -7.53 -19.31 -13.68
C SER A 243 -7.19 -19.86 -12.29
N LYS A 244 -7.43 -21.14 -12.06
CA LYS A 244 -7.13 -21.84 -10.80
C LYS A 244 -5.76 -22.51 -10.78
N LYS A 245 -5.04 -22.54 -11.89
CA LYS A 245 -3.68 -23.07 -11.92
C LYS A 245 -2.74 -22.18 -11.14
N SER A 246 -2.00 -22.80 -10.26
CA SER A 246 -0.90 -22.14 -9.59
C SER A 246 0.37 -22.18 -10.44
N PRO A 247 1.23 -21.16 -10.33
CA PRO A 247 2.61 -21.33 -10.76
C PRO A 247 3.27 -22.46 -9.94
N LYS A 248 4.29 -23.08 -10.51
CA LYS A 248 5.13 -23.99 -9.74
C LYS A 248 5.73 -23.24 -8.57
N THR A 249 5.63 -23.83 -7.38
CA THR A 249 6.28 -23.31 -6.17
C THR A 249 7.55 -24.12 -5.92
N PHE A 250 8.60 -23.50 -5.41
CA PHE A 250 9.87 -24.18 -5.17
C PHE A 250 10.48 -23.80 -3.82
N LEU A 251 11.28 -24.73 -3.29
CA LEU A 251 12.25 -24.50 -2.23
C LEU A 251 13.58 -25.11 -2.65
N VAL A 252 14.64 -24.31 -2.64
CA VAL A 252 15.97 -24.73 -3.06
C VAL A 252 17.02 -24.33 -2.04
N SER A 253 17.98 -25.22 -1.77
CA SER A 253 19.21 -24.87 -1.06
C SER A 253 20.16 -24.18 -2.03
N LEU A 254 20.68 -23.01 -1.66
CA LEU A 254 21.60 -22.24 -2.52
C LEU A 254 23.07 -22.60 -2.24
N ASN A 255 23.38 -23.11 -1.06
CA ASN A 255 24.73 -23.52 -0.68
C ASN A 255 24.76 -24.83 0.13
N GLY A 256 25.16 -25.87 -0.45
CA GLY A 256 25.33 -27.19 0.18
C GLY A 256 24.21 -28.18 -0.14
N PRO A 257 24.47 -29.49 0.08
CA PRO A 257 23.56 -30.56 -0.22
C PRO A 257 22.39 -30.61 0.78
N ILE A 258 21.28 -31.14 0.33
CA ILE A 258 20.16 -31.55 1.16
C ILE A 258 20.39 -33.02 1.56
N GLU A 259 20.38 -33.31 2.86
CA GLU A 259 20.57 -34.66 3.41
C GLU A 259 19.26 -35.45 3.50
N GLY A 260 18.15 -34.75 3.63
CA GLY A 260 16.83 -35.33 3.68
C GLY A 260 15.77 -34.30 3.38
N PHE A 261 14.58 -34.73 3.01
CA PHE A 261 13.44 -33.86 2.79
C PHE A 261 12.10 -34.54 3.15
N SER A 262 11.07 -33.75 3.34
CA SER A 262 9.69 -34.23 3.49
C SER A 262 8.74 -33.30 2.75
N THR A 263 7.68 -33.86 2.18
CA THR A 263 6.62 -33.12 1.51
C THR A 263 5.30 -33.14 2.27
N ASN A 264 5.28 -33.79 3.45
CA ASN A 264 4.11 -33.93 4.31
C ASN A 264 4.28 -33.10 5.60
N GLY A 265 3.69 -31.90 5.63
CA GLY A 265 3.73 -31.03 6.81
C GLY A 265 2.96 -31.56 8.00
N PHE A 266 1.86 -32.27 7.77
CA PHE A 266 1.05 -32.82 8.85
C PHE A 266 1.80 -33.90 9.65
N ASP A 267 2.45 -34.82 8.95
CA ASP A 267 3.24 -35.88 9.61
C ASP A 267 4.50 -35.29 10.22
N PHE A 268 5.10 -34.28 9.60
CA PHE A 268 6.27 -33.60 10.16
C PHE A 268 5.98 -32.98 11.53
N PHE A 269 4.88 -32.23 11.65
CA PHE A 269 4.52 -31.63 12.93
C PHE A 269 3.94 -32.63 13.89
N GLY A 270 3.16 -33.60 13.42
CA GLY A 270 2.62 -34.69 14.22
C GLY A 270 1.87 -34.20 15.45
N LYS A 271 2.04 -34.91 16.56
CA LYS A 271 1.42 -34.57 17.85
C LYS A 271 2.17 -33.44 18.59
N GLY A 272 3.44 -33.24 18.27
CA GLY A 272 4.26 -32.22 18.92
C GLY A 272 4.02 -30.82 18.42
N GLY A 273 3.29 -30.70 17.31
CA GLY A 273 2.97 -29.38 16.70
C GLY A 273 4.21 -28.62 16.27
N VAL A 274 4.09 -27.29 16.23
CA VAL A 274 5.19 -26.41 15.82
C VAL A 274 6.30 -26.27 16.87
N GLU A 275 6.00 -26.56 18.14
CA GLU A 275 6.97 -26.41 19.22
C GLU A 275 7.98 -27.56 19.27
N LEU A 276 7.52 -28.79 19.05
CA LEU A 276 8.35 -30.00 19.08
C LEU A 276 7.90 -30.99 17.99
N PRO A 277 8.15 -30.69 16.71
CA PRO A 277 7.69 -31.55 15.63
C PRO A 277 8.18 -32.96 15.72
N ASP A 278 7.34 -33.96 15.42
CA ASP A 278 7.75 -35.36 15.41
C ASP A 278 8.85 -35.62 14.35
N GLY A 279 8.86 -34.89 13.26
CA GLY A 279 9.86 -35.01 12.20
C GLY A 279 11.28 -34.57 12.54
N VAL A 280 11.49 -33.86 13.68
CA VAL A 280 12.87 -33.51 14.13
C VAL A 280 13.59 -34.63 14.83
N LYS A 281 12.89 -35.71 15.23
CA LYS A 281 13.45 -36.85 16.01
C LYS A 281 14.43 -37.72 15.20
N GLY A 282 14.39 -37.67 13.87
CA GLY A 282 15.26 -38.41 12.99
C GLY A 282 15.59 -37.63 11.73
N THR A 283 16.41 -38.20 10.86
CA THR A 283 16.64 -37.63 9.51
C THR A 283 15.33 -37.69 8.71
N LEU A 284 15.05 -36.66 7.91
CA LEU A 284 13.87 -36.63 7.08
C LEU A 284 13.84 -37.77 6.07
N PRO A 285 12.67 -38.36 5.78
CA PRO A 285 12.57 -39.65 5.07
C PRO A 285 12.93 -39.62 3.59
N SER A 286 13.07 -38.45 2.99
CA SER A 286 13.34 -38.24 1.55
C SER A 286 12.28 -38.88 0.65
N ASN A 287 11.02 -38.77 1.03
CA ASN A 287 9.88 -39.27 0.28
C ASN A 287 9.08 -38.13 -0.39
N LEU A 288 8.43 -38.47 -1.52
CA LEU A 288 7.61 -37.58 -2.34
C LEU A 288 6.13 -37.96 -2.23
N ASP A 289 5.63 -38.05 -1.02
CA ASP A 289 4.23 -38.41 -0.82
C ASP A 289 3.34 -37.28 -1.40
N THR A 290 2.40 -37.66 -2.24
CA THR A 290 1.37 -36.74 -2.70
C THR A 290 0.35 -36.57 -1.56
N VAL A 291 0.39 -35.38 -0.96
CA VAL A 291 -0.47 -35.07 0.18
C VAL A 291 -1.34 -33.90 -0.20
N ASP A 292 -2.63 -34.08 -0.23
CA ASP A 292 -3.59 -33.08 -0.67
C ASP A 292 -3.38 -31.70 -0.01
N ASP A 293 -4.09 -31.44 1.08
CA ASP A 293 -4.07 -30.18 1.83
C ASP A 293 -2.95 -30.09 2.89
N LYS A 294 -2.08 -31.10 2.96
CA LYS A 294 -1.01 -31.27 3.94
C LYS A 294 0.38 -31.01 3.35
N SER A 295 0.42 -30.56 2.12
CA SER A 295 1.66 -30.34 1.36
C SER A 295 2.56 -29.31 2.03
N ALA A 296 3.84 -29.65 2.11
CA ALA A 296 4.90 -28.77 2.55
C ALA A 296 6.19 -29.03 1.75
N MET A 297 7.13 -28.15 1.89
CA MET A 297 8.50 -28.31 1.39
C MET A 297 9.43 -28.15 2.58
N ILE A 298 9.99 -29.26 3.04
CA ILE A 298 10.83 -29.33 4.25
C ILE A 298 12.15 -29.97 3.85
N VAL A 299 13.25 -29.29 4.13
CA VAL A 299 14.60 -29.77 3.77
C VAL A 299 15.53 -29.77 4.96
N GLU A 300 16.45 -30.73 4.99
CA GLU A 300 17.42 -30.91 6.06
C GLU A 300 18.85 -30.76 5.52
N GLN A 301 19.66 -29.96 6.21
CA GLN A 301 21.10 -29.85 5.99
C GLN A 301 21.88 -30.18 7.27
N ARG A 302 22.98 -30.89 7.14
CA ARG A 302 23.94 -31.13 8.24
C ARG A 302 24.99 -30.02 8.28
N VAL A 303 25.25 -29.58 9.51
CA VAL A 303 26.20 -28.51 9.79
C VAL A 303 27.23 -29.01 10.83
N HIS A 304 28.48 -29.10 10.42
CA HIS A 304 29.57 -29.33 11.36
C HIS A 304 30.24 -27.98 11.71
N LEU A 305 30.33 -27.66 12.98
CA LEU A 305 30.95 -26.46 13.50
C LEU A 305 32.02 -26.77 14.52
N LYS A 306 33.21 -26.22 14.34
CA LYS A 306 34.26 -26.20 15.35
C LYS A 306 33.86 -25.30 16.53
N PRO A 307 34.57 -25.31 17.65
CA PRO A 307 34.40 -24.37 18.74
C PRO A 307 34.46 -22.92 18.21
N LYS A 308 33.48 -22.06 18.58
CA LYS A 308 33.38 -20.64 18.20
C LYS A 308 33.24 -20.38 16.69
N GLU A 309 32.93 -21.39 15.91
CA GLU A 309 32.70 -21.25 14.47
C GLU A 309 31.23 -20.94 14.18
N SER A 310 31.03 -20.18 13.12
CA SER A 310 29.70 -19.92 12.55
C SER A 310 29.67 -20.33 11.09
N ARG A 311 28.48 -20.73 10.61
CA ARG A 311 28.23 -21.06 9.21
C ARG A 311 26.88 -20.56 8.78
N THR A 312 26.81 -19.98 7.57
CA THR A 312 25.57 -19.49 6.99
C THR A 312 25.05 -20.46 5.93
N LEU A 313 23.77 -20.79 6.02
CA LEU A 313 23.00 -21.55 5.06
C LEU A 313 22.07 -20.60 4.34
N TYR A 314 21.78 -20.88 3.05
CA TYR A 314 20.91 -20.06 2.23
C TYR A 314 19.88 -20.92 1.54
N PHE A 315 18.63 -20.50 1.62
CA PHE A 315 17.50 -21.13 0.94
C PHE A 315 16.74 -20.07 0.14
N ALA A 316 16.15 -20.47 -0.99
CA ALA A 316 15.20 -19.62 -1.72
C ALA A 316 13.87 -20.35 -1.84
N TYR A 317 12.80 -19.63 -1.48
CA TYR A 317 11.41 -20.06 -1.63
C TYR A 317 10.66 -19.09 -2.52
N GLY A 318 9.88 -19.60 -3.48
CA GLY A 318 9.16 -18.74 -4.39
C GLY A 318 8.32 -19.53 -5.38
N TYR A 319 8.00 -18.88 -6.49
CA TYR A 319 7.25 -19.50 -7.58
C TYR A 319 7.93 -19.23 -8.93
N LEU A 320 7.55 -20.01 -9.94
CA LEU A 320 8.08 -19.83 -11.31
C LEU A 320 7.00 -19.25 -12.21
N PRO A 321 7.16 -18.00 -12.65
CA PRO A 321 6.33 -17.41 -13.69
C PRO A 321 6.37 -18.24 -14.97
N LYS A 322 5.36 -18.14 -15.81
CA LYS A 322 5.30 -18.82 -17.08
C LYS A 322 6.48 -18.40 -17.98
N GLY A 323 7.26 -19.40 -18.43
CA GLY A 323 8.42 -19.16 -19.30
C GLY A 323 9.70 -18.78 -18.56
N VAL A 324 9.68 -18.69 -17.22
CA VAL A 324 10.87 -18.48 -16.41
C VAL A 324 11.44 -19.82 -15.94
N TYR A 325 12.74 -19.96 -16.04
CA TYR A 325 13.48 -21.16 -15.63
C TYR A 325 14.30 -20.88 -14.38
N LEU A 326 14.19 -21.74 -13.41
CA LEU A 326 14.77 -21.54 -12.08
C LEU A 326 16.30 -21.40 -12.09
N ASP A 327 16.98 -22.17 -12.92
CA ASP A 327 18.44 -22.11 -13.06
C ASP A 327 18.94 -20.75 -13.58
N GLN A 328 18.15 -20.06 -14.39
CA GLN A 328 18.44 -18.69 -14.82
C GLN A 328 18.28 -17.70 -13.67
N VAL A 329 17.16 -17.81 -12.93
CA VAL A 329 16.89 -16.95 -11.78
C VAL A 329 17.97 -17.12 -10.69
N LEU A 330 18.39 -18.36 -10.41
CA LEU A 330 19.33 -18.66 -9.32
C LEU A 330 20.81 -18.44 -9.68
N LYS A 331 21.14 -18.22 -10.93
CA LYS A 331 22.53 -18.11 -11.39
C LYS A 331 23.33 -17.03 -10.66
N ASP A 332 22.74 -15.85 -10.53
CA ASP A 332 23.41 -14.71 -9.88
C ASP A 332 23.38 -14.86 -8.35
N TYR A 333 22.32 -15.40 -7.79
CA TYR A 333 22.25 -15.68 -6.35
C TYR A 333 23.32 -16.66 -5.89
N LYS A 334 23.54 -17.75 -6.61
CA LYS A 334 24.56 -18.75 -6.25
C LYS A 334 25.97 -18.20 -6.32
N LYS A 335 26.23 -17.23 -7.17
CA LYS A 335 27.55 -16.65 -7.37
C LYS A 335 27.96 -15.71 -6.24
N GLU A 336 27.03 -14.92 -5.73
CA GLU A 336 27.30 -13.84 -4.77
C GLU A 336 26.28 -13.87 -3.59
N ILE A 337 25.96 -15.08 -3.13
CA ILE A 337 24.90 -15.27 -2.15
C ILE A 337 25.15 -14.54 -0.82
N ASP A 338 26.40 -14.45 -0.39
CA ASP A 338 26.79 -13.82 0.87
C ASP A 338 26.51 -12.31 0.88
N ASN A 339 26.35 -11.68 -0.27
CA ASN A 339 26.17 -10.24 -0.42
C ASN A 339 24.73 -9.84 -0.82
N GLN A 340 23.82 -10.81 -1.00
CA GLN A 340 22.48 -10.52 -1.55
C GLN A 340 21.64 -9.64 -0.64
N TRP A 341 21.73 -9.84 0.66
CA TRP A 341 21.04 -8.99 1.62
C TRP A 341 21.58 -7.56 1.62
N ASP A 342 22.91 -7.42 1.57
CA ASP A 342 23.57 -6.11 1.47
C ASP A 342 23.14 -5.38 0.18
N TYR A 343 23.13 -6.06 -0.96
CA TYR A 343 22.72 -5.48 -2.25
C TYR A 343 21.26 -5.04 -2.22
N SER A 344 20.37 -5.84 -1.64
CA SER A 344 18.96 -5.50 -1.48
C SER A 344 18.79 -4.27 -0.59
N SER A 345 19.43 -4.25 0.58
CA SER A 345 19.35 -3.16 1.55
C SER A 345 19.92 -1.84 1.00
N GLU A 346 21.07 -1.89 0.32
CA GLU A 346 21.65 -0.71 -0.34
C GLU A 346 20.81 -0.21 -1.53
N SER A 347 20.09 -1.11 -2.21
CA SER A 347 19.16 -0.74 -3.27
C SER A 347 17.94 -0.03 -2.68
N TRP A 348 17.39 -0.52 -1.58
CA TRP A 348 16.34 0.18 -0.84
C TRP A 348 16.81 1.57 -0.42
N LYS A 349 17.98 1.68 0.22
CA LYS A 349 18.54 2.94 0.73
C LYS A 349 18.73 4.01 -0.37
N ARG A 350 19.09 3.61 -1.58
CA ARG A 350 19.30 4.54 -2.71
C ARG A 350 18.00 5.09 -3.28
N ASN A 351 16.93 4.32 -3.22
CA ASN A 351 15.66 4.65 -3.88
C ASN A 351 14.61 5.23 -2.92
N ILE A 352 14.92 5.33 -1.64
CA ILE A 352 14.02 5.86 -0.62
C ILE A 352 14.01 7.39 -0.61
N VAL A 353 12.82 7.96 -0.53
CA VAL A 353 12.60 9.38 -0.27
C VAL A 353 13.01 9.73 1.16
N LYS A 354 13.61 10.89 1.35
CA LYS A 354 14.05 11.36 2.66
C LYS A 354 13.58 12.78 2.93
N LEU A 355 13.11 12.99 4.16
CA LEU A 355 12.84 14.32 4.71
C LEU A 355 13.47 14.43 6.07
N SER A 356 14.59 15.16 6.15
CA SER A 356 15.28 15.43 7.42
C SER A 356 14.87 16.79 7.96
N ILE A 357 14.35 16.81 9.18
CA ILE A 357 14.02 18.03 9.92
C ILE A 357 14.87 18.08 11.19
N SER A 358 15.52 19.21 11.43
CA SER A 358 16.34 19.40 12.62
C SER A 358 15.53 19.17 13.90
N LYS A 359 16.02 18.28 14.77
CA LYS A 359 15.42 17.87 16.05
C LYS A 359 14.15 17.01 15.95
N GLU A 360 13.77 16.53 14.74
CA GLU A 360 12.61 15.67 14.52
C GLU A 360 12.98 14.42 13.71
N ALA A 361 13.97 13.67 14.18
CA ALA A 361 14.47 12.45 13.50
C ALA A 361 13.38 11.39 13.22
N TRP A 362 12.29 11.40 14.00
CA TRP A 362 11.17 10.53 13.78
C TRP A 362 10.47 10.78 12.42
N VAL A 363 10.53 12.01 11.88
CA VAL A 363 9.94 12.35 10.58
C VAL A 363 10.66 11.61 9.45
N GLU A 364 12.00 11.62 9.46
CA GLU A 364 12.79 10.92 8.44
C GLU A 364 12.49 9.43 8.47
N ARG A 365 12.43 8.82 9.64
CA ARG A 365 12.03 7.42 9.84
C ARG A 365 10.64 7.13 9.29
N GLU A 366 9.66 7.99 9.59
CA GLU A 366 8.27 7.85 9.12
C GLU A 366 8.20 7.86 7.58
N ILE A 367 8.88 8.82 6.96
CA ILE A 367 8.90 8.96 5.49
C ILE A 367 9.59 7.78 4.81
N ILE A 368 10.72 7.32 5.34
CA ILE A 368 11.40 6.13 4.83
C ILE A 368 10.47 4.91 4.89
N TRP A 369 9.77 4.75 6.02
CA TRP A 369 8.87 3.60 6.23
C TRP A 369 7.66 3.64 5.32
N HIS A 370 7.05 4.79 5.10
CA HIS A 370 5.94 4.96 4.16
C HIS A 370 6.35 4.62 2.73
N ASN A 371 7.48 5.12 2.28
CA ASN A 371 7.99 4.83 0.94
C ASN A 371 8.24 3.32 0.74
N TYR A 372 8.86 2.68 1.74
CA TYR A 372 9.08 1.24 1.75
C TYR A 372 7.74 0.46 1.66
N TYR A 373 6.78 0.79 2.52
CA TYR A 373 5.51 0.05 2.57
C TYR A 373 4.75 0.11 1.26
N LEU A 374 4.70 1.26 0.63
CA LEU A 374 4.07 1.40 -0.69
C LEU A 374 4.74 0.49 -1.71
N ARG A 375 6.06 0.60 -1.86
CA ARG A 375 6.78 -0.18 -2.85
C ARG A 375 6.71 -1.68 -2.60
N SER A 376 6.83 -2.11 -1.36
CA SER A 376 6.82 -3.53 -1.00
C SER A 376 5.43 -4.20 -1.11
N ALA A 377 4.39 -3.45 -1.48
CA ALA A 377 3.06 -3.98 -1.77
C ALA A 377 2.84 -4.32 -3.27
N MET A 378 3.85 -4.10 -4.09
CA MET A 378 3.77 -4.36 -5.52
C MET A 378 3.72 -5.86 -5.82
N THR A 379 2.99 -6.19 -6.87
CA THR A 379 2.95 -7.51 -7.49
C THR A 379 2.85 -7.35 -9.01
N TYR A 380 2.82 -8.46 -9.74
CA TYR A 380 2.74 -8.46 -11.19
C TYR A 380 1.49 -9.19 -11.69
N ASP A 381 0.82 -8.61 -12.66
CA ASP A 381 -0.32 -9.20 -13.35
C ASP A 381 0.08 -9.63 -14.77
N ASP A 382 0.13 -10.93 -15.01
CA ASP A 382 0.53 -11.51 -16.30
C ASP A 382 -0.55 -11.39 -17.39
N TYR A 383 -1.79 -11.08 -17.04
CA TYR A 383 -2.85 -10.83 -18.01
C TYR A 383 -2.69 -9.47 -18.68
N PHE A 384 -2.48 -8.41 -17.89
CA PHE A 384 -2.24 -7.08 -18.40
C PHE A 384 -0.76 -6.80 -18.70
N ASN A 385 0.13 -7.68 -18.23
CA ASN A 385 1.59 -7.57 -18.39
C ASN A 385 2.12 -6.25 -17.82
N GLU A 386 1.72 -5.94 -16.59
CA GLU A 386 2.11 -4.76 -15.83
C GLU A 386 2.27 -5.10 -14.35
N HIS A 387 3.13 -4.35 -13.66
CA HIS A 387 3.10 -4.34 -12.21
C HIS A 387 1.85 -3.64 -11.70
N ILE A 388 1.39 -4.05 -10.53
CA ILE A 388 0.22 -3.49 -9.87
C ILE A 388 0.54 -3.07 -8.45
N LEU A 389 -0.15 -2.04 -7.99
CA LEU A 389 -0.14 -1.61 -6.61
C LEU A 389 -1.57 -1.63 -6.09
N SER A 390 -1.86 -2.55 -5.19
CA SER A 390 -3.24 -2.76 -4.74
C SER A 390 -3.71 -1.67 -3.77
N GLN A 391 -5.00 -1.68 -3.49
CA GLN A 391 -5.62 -0.84 -2.47
C GLN A 391 -5.10 -1.14 -1.05
N GLY A 392 -4.70 -2.38 -0.84
CA GLY A 392 -4.24 -2.90 0.43
C GLY A 392 -4.64 -4.35 0.61
N HIS A 393 -3.99 -5.01 1.52
CA HIS A 393 -4.17 -6.46 1.70
C HIS A 393 -5.60 -6.85 2.09
N VAL A 394 -6.29 -6.02 2.85
CA VAL A 394 -7.69 -6.24 3.24
C VAL A 394 -8.59 -6.51 2.04
N TYR A 395 -8.53 -5.66 1.05
CA TYR A 395 -9.41 -5.78 -0.12
C TYR A 395 -9.05 -6.97 -0.99
N GLN A 396 -7.78 -7.26 -1.14
CA GLN A 396 -7.33 -8.42 -1.90
C GLN A 396 -7.64 -9.73 -1.19
N TYR A 397 -7.42 -9.79 0.12
CA TYR A 397 -7.50 -11.03 0.89
C TYR A 397 -8.92 -11.37 1.29
N ILE A 398 -9.74 -10.39 1.64
CA ILE A 398 -11.10 -10.65 2.08
C ILE A 398 -12.06 -10.61 0.92
N MET A 399 -11.95 -9.58 0.09
CA MET A 399 -12.89 -9.36 -1.01
C MET A 399 -12.50 -10.06 -2.31
N GLY A 400 -11.26 -10.55 -2.42
CA GLY A 400 -10.74 -11.14 -3.65
C GLY A 400 -10.62 -10.14 -4.81
N VAL A 401 -10.58 -8.86 -4.51
CA VAL A 401 -10.35 -7.80 -5.48
C VAL A 401 -8.87 -7.73 -5.75
N GLN A 402 -8.44 -7.93 -6.99
CA GLN A 402 -7.05 -7.83 -7.35
C GLN A 402 -6.60 -6.37 -7.32
N ILE A 403 -7.35 -5.51 -7.99
CA ILE A 403 -7.09 -4.07 -8.04
C ILE A 403 -8.41 -3.33 -8.23
N ALA A 404 -8.63 -2.27 -7.46
CA ALA A 404 -9.62 -1.24 -7.76
C ALA A 404 -8.95 -0.15 -8.60
N ALA A 405 -9.69 0.67 -9.32
CA ALA A 405 -9.09 1.70 -10.18
C ALA A 405 -8.60 2.92 -9.40
N ARG A 406 -9.40 3.43 -8.48
CA ARG A 406 -9.11 4.65 -7.71
C ARG A 406 -7.86 4.54 -6.85
N ASP A 407 -7.77 3.47 -6.08
CA ASP A 407 -6.79 3.36 -5.00
C ASP A 407 -5.36 3.24 -5.49
N PRO A 408 -5.04 2.43 -6.50
CA PRO A 408 -3.70 2.42 -7.09
C PRO A 408 -3.28 3.79 -7.60
N LEU A 409 -4.20 4.55 -8.22
CA LEU A 409 -3.91 5.90 -8.71
C LEU A 409 -3.59 6.85 -7.55
N GLN A 410 -4.27 6.75 -6.42
CA GLN A 410 -3.90 7.50 -5.21
C GLN A 410 -2.52 7.09 -4.67
N HIS A 411 -2.26 5.80 -4.62
CA HIS A 411 -1.05 5.26 -4.02
C HIS A 411 0.21 5.57 -4.80
N ILE A 412 0.11 5.78 -6.12
CA ILE A 412 1.25 6.14 -6.95
C ILE A 412 1.53 7.65 -7.03
N LEU A 413 0.69 8.51 -6.46
CA LEU A 413 0.97 9.95 -6.43
C LEU A 413 2.37 10.28 -5.89
N PRO A 414 2.83 9.75 -4.74
CA PRO A 414 4.19 9.99 -4.28
C PRO A 414 5.26 9.37 -5.18
N PHE A 415 4.93 8.33 -5.96
CA PHE A 415 5.88 7.71 -6.87
C PHE A 415 6.21 8.57 -8.09
N ILE A 416 5.40 9.57 -8.39
CA ILE A 416 5.70 10.56 -9.44
C ILE A 416 7.09 11.18 -9.24
N PHE A 417 7.49 11.45 -8.01
CA PHE A 417 8.78 12.04 -7.72
C PHE A 417 9.86 11.06 -7.22
N CYS A 418 9.53 9.78 -7.01
CA CYS A 418 10.53 8.80 -6.58
C CYS A 418 10.65 7.57 -7.50
N GLU A 419 9.55 7.08 -8.09
CA GLU A 419 9.51 5.84 -8.88
C GLU A 419 8.68 6.02 -10.16
N PRO A 420 9.03 6.97 -11.05
CA PRO A 420 8.19 7.32 -12.19
C PRO A 420 7.92 6.18 -13.17
N LYS A 421 8.78 5.16 -13.23
CA LYS A 421 8.54 3.96 -14.04
C LYS A 421 7.31 3.18 -13.56
N ILE A 422 7.17 3.03 -12.25
CA ILE A 422 6.01 2.34 -11.64
C ILE A 422 4.73 3.13 -11.92
N VAL A 423 4.78 4.46 -11.83
CA VAL A 423 3.63 5.30 -12.18
C VAL A 423 3.16 5.03 -13.60
N LYS A 424 4.08 4.98 -14.54
CA LYS A 424 3.81 4.68 -15.95
C LYS A 424 3.14 3.31 -16.15
N GLU A 425 3.62 2.29 -15.45
CA GLU A 425 3.06 0.93 -15.52
C GLU A 425 1.64 0.86 -14.94
N ILE A 426 1.41 1.48 -13.80
CA ILE A 426 0.06 1.52 -13.20
C ILE A 426 -0.92 2.32 -14.06
N ILE A 427 -0.50 3.44 -14.66
CA ILE A 427 -1.33 4.18 -15.61
C ILE A 427 -1.69 3.29 -16.81
N ARG A 428 -0.72 2.57 -17.40
CA ARG A 428 -1.00 1.61 -18.48
C ARG A 428 -1.96 0.52 -18.05
N TYR A 429 -1.78 -0.03 -16.85
CA TYR A 429 -2.68 -1.04 -16.32
C TYR A 429 -4.13 -0.54 -16.29
N ILE A 430 -4.37 0.65 -15.72
CA ILE A 430 -5.71 1.22 -15.66
C ILE A 430 -6.26 1.49 -17.07
N LEU A 431 -5.46 2.10 -17.96
CA LEU A 431 -5.87 2.35 -19.35
C LEU A 431 -6.26 1.07 -20.09
N LYS A 432 -5.57 -0.04 -19.84
CA LYS A 432 -5.92 -1.35 -20.42
C LYS A 432 -7.24 -1.92 -19.88
N THR A 433 -7.84 -1.35 -18.85
CA THR A 433 -9.17 -1.74 -18.34
C THR A 433 -10.30 -0.87 -18.89
N VAL A 434 -9.99 0.27 -19.50
CA VAL A 434 -10.97 1.23 -20.01
C VAL A 434 -11.87 0.60 -21.07
N LYS A 435 -13.17 0.77 -20.94
CA LYS A 435 -14.17 0.30 -21.92
C LYS A 435 -14.22 1.17 -23.18
N GLU A 436 -14.93 0.70 -24.20
CA GLU A 436 -15.04 1.39 -25.49
C GLU A 436 -15.63 2.79 -25.41
N ASP A 437 -16.45 3.08 -24.41
CA ASP A 437 -17.07 4.39 -24.18
C ASP A 437 -16.25 5.31 -23.24
N GLY A 438 -15.11 4.83 -22.74
CA GLY A 438 -14.24 5.59 -21.83
C GLY A 438 -14.51 5.34 -20.35
N GLU A 439 -15.51 4.52 -19.99
CA GLU A 439 -15.76 4.14 -18.60
C GLU A 439 -14.59 3.34 -18.05
N ILE A 440 -14.14 3.74 -16.87
CA ILE A 440 -13.19 2.96 -16.07
C ILE A 440 -13.98 2.03 -15.14
N PRO A 441 -13.81 0.70 -15.22
CA PRO A 441 -14.51 -0.20 -14.32
C PRO A 441 -14.02 -0.03 -12.88
N TYR A 442 -14.91 -0.28 -11.92
CA TYR A 442 -14.60 -0.15 -10.49
C TYR A 442 -13.35 -0.94 -10.07
N GLY A 443 -13.21 -2.17 -10.60
CA GLY A 443 -12.03 -2.98 -10.31
C GLY A 443 -12.00 -4.31 -11.04
N VAL A 444 -10.91 -5.03 -10.84
CA VAL A 444 -10.62 -6.33 -11.46
C VAL A 444 -10.41 -7.38 -10.38
N ILE A 445 -10.87 -8.60 -10.64
CA ILE A 445 -10.77 -9.76 -9.73
C ILE A 445 -9.79 -10.84 -10.22
N GLY A 446 -8.95 -10.50 -11.18
CA GLY A 446 -7.96 -11.39 -11.78
C GLY A 446 -8.31 -11.88 -13.18
N ASN A 447 -7.30 -12.20 -13.97
CA ASN A 447 -7.42 -12.58 -15.39
C ASN A 447 -8.26 -11.59 -16.22
N GLY A 448 -8.12 -10.31 -15.97
CA GLY A 448 -8.85 -9.26 -16.66
C GLY A 448 -10.36 -9.24 -16.42
N LYS A 449 -10.86 -9.99 -15.45
CA LYS A 449 -12.29 -9.99 -15.15
C LYS A 449 -12.68 -8.78 -14.33
N ILE A 450 -13.58 -7.97 -14.86
CA ILE A 450 -14.18 -6.86 -14.13
C ILE A 450 -15.08 -7.40 -13.02
N ILE A 451 -15.10 -6.71 -11.90
CA ILE A 451 -15.99 -7.01 -10.77
C ILE A 451 -17.43 -6.96 -11.22
N PRO A 452 -18.21 -8.04 -11.04
CA PRO A 452 -19.60 -8.11 -11.52
C PRO A 452 -20.56 -7.41 -10.53
N LEU A 453 -20.29 -6.15 -10.21
CA LEU A 453 -21.11 -5.35 -9.32
C LEU A 453 -21.64 -4.11 -10.03
N PRO A 454 -22.86 -3.66 -9.69
CA PRO A 454 -23.41 -2.43 -10.20
C PRO A 454 -22.82 -1.19 -9.48
N PHE A 455 -21.51 -1.10 -9.41
CA PHE A 455 -20.80 0.05 -8.90
C PHE A 455 -20.22 0.87 -10.05
N PHE A 456 -20.68 2.09 -10.16
CA PHE A 456 -20.28 3.06 -11.19
C PHE A 456 -19.93 4.39 -10.49
N PRO A 457 -18.85 4.46 -9.71
CA PRO A 457 -18.44 5.71 -9.07
C PRO A 457 -18.00 6.71 -10.14
N SER A 458 -18.35 7.96 -9.95
CA SER A 458 -18.20 9.00 -10.98
C SER A 458 -16.91 9.80 -10.87
N ASP A 459 -15.88 9.26 -10.22
CA ASP A 459 -14.59 9.94 -9.98
C ASP A 459 -13.38 9.24 -10.61
N LEU A 460 -13.56 8.06 -11.20
CA LEU A 460 -12.43 7.23 -11.64
C LEU A 460 -11.63 7.89 -12.78
N GLU A 461 -12.31 8.51 -13.72
CA GLU A 461 -11.69 9.25 -14.82
C GLU A 461 -10.89 10.45 -14.30
N LEU A 462 -11.38 11.13 -13.27
CA LEU A 462 -10.67 12.25 -12.64
C LEU A 462 -9.34 11.80 -12.04
N TRP A 463 -9.31 10.66 -11.35
CA TRP A 463 -8.08 10.11 -10.79
C TRP A 463 -7.05 9.79 -11.87
N LEU A 464 -7.47 9.19 -12.97
CA LEU A 464 -6.58 8.87 -14.09
C LEU A 464 -6.02 10.13 -14.75
N LEU A 465 -6.89 11.11 -15.07
CA LEU A 465 -6.50 12.38 -15.66
C LEU A 465 -5.53 13.15 -14.76
N TRP A 466 -5.79 13.19 -13.46
CA TRP A 466 -4.94 13.86 -12.48
C TRP A 466 -3.55 13.26 -12.43
N VAL A 467 -3.47 11.96 -12.13
CA VAL A 467 -2.17 11.27 -11.96
C VAL A 467 -1.34 11.33 -13.25
N THR A 468 -1.98 11.16 -14.41
CA THR A 468 -1.26 11.24 -15.69
C THR A 468 -0.77 12.66 -15.97
N SER A 469 -1.56 13.68 -15.67
CA SER A 469 -1.16 15.07 -15.84
C SER A 469 0.02 15.42 -14.93
N GLU A 470 -0.03 15.07 -13.65
CA GLU A 470 1.07 15.29 -12.72
C GLU A 470 2.33 14.51 -13.14
N TYR A 471 2.18 13.28 -13.64
CA TYR A 471 3.30 12.49 -14.14
C TYR A 471 4.00 13.22 -15.32
N ILE A 472 3.26 13.66 -16.32
CA ILE A 472 3.82 14.36 -17.49
C ILE A 472 4.46 15.70 -17.08
N LEU A 473 3.80 16.45 -16.19
CA LEU A 473 4.30 17.74 -15.69
C LEU A 473 5.60 17.57 -14.89
N ALA A 474 5.72 16.49 -14.09
CA ALA A 474 6.91 16.23 -13.28
C ALA A 474 8.07 15.67 -14.09
N THR A 475 7.78 14.71 -14.97
CA THR A 475 8.82 13.92 -15.66
C THR A 475 9.19 14.43 -17.04
N ARG A 476 8.31 15.20 -17.69
CA ARG A 476 8.42 15.66 -19.07
C ARG A 476 8.37 14.55 -20.12
N ASP A 477 7.94 13.34 -19.76
CA ASP A 477 7.85 12.15 -20.63
C ASP A 477 6.65 12.25 -21.60
N LYS A 478 6.73 13.17 -22.57
CA LYS A 478 5.68 13.32 -23.59
C LYS A 478 5.54 12.08 -24.48
N GLU A 479 6.61 11.33 -24.67
CA GLU A 479 6.62 10.10 -25.51
C GLU A 479 5.64 9.06 -24.97
N PHE A 480 5.40 9.04 -23.67
CA PHE A 480 4.39 8.18 -23.06
C PHE A 480 2.98 8.39 -23.62
N LEU A 481 2.63 9.61 -23.97
CA LEU A 481 1.31 9.93 -24.54
C LEU A 481 1.09 9.32 -25.94
N GLU A 482 2.17 9.09 -26.67
CA GLU A 482 2.14 8.47 -28.00
C GLU A 482 2.29 6.93 -27.94
N GLU A 483 2.54 6.38 -26.77
CA GLU A 483 2.66 4.94 -26.60
C GLU A 483 1.35 4.25 -26.99
N VAL A 484 1.47 3.21 -27.86
CA VAL A 484 0.32 2.42 -28.31
C VAL A 484 0.12 1.25 -27.39
N ILE A 485 -1.06 1.17 -26.79
CA ILE A 485 -1.44 0.12 -25.84
C ILE A 485 -2.66 -0.66 -26.35
N PRO A 486 -2.80 -1.94 -25.98
CA PRO A 486 -4.01 -2.71 -26.25
C PRO A 486 -5.18 -2.18 -25.42
N THR A 487 -6.38 -2.17 -25.99
CA THR A 487 -7.61 -1.73 -25.34
C THR A 487 -8.46 -2.91 -24.90
N TYR A 488 -9.26 -2.73 -23.86
CA TYR A 488 -10.19 -3.73 -23.34
C TYR A 488 -11.32 -4.05 -24.33
N PRO A 489 -11.81 -5.28 -24.41
CA PRO A 489 -11.26 -6.49 -23.79
C PRO A 489 -10.01 -6.98 -24.52
N LEU A 490 -8.99 -7.37 -23.77
CA LEU A 490 -7.75 -7.91 -24.35
C LEU A 490 -7.92 -9.33 -24.92
N TYR A 491 -9.16 -9.81 -25.03
CA TYR A 491 -9.49 -11.12 -25.56
C TYR A 491 -9.79 -11.03 -27.04
N GLY A 492 -9.22 -11.93 -27.80
CA GLY A 492 -9.53 -12.08 -29.19
C GLY A 492 -8.27 -12.30 -30.03
N LYS A 493 -8.47 -12.53 -31.31
CA LYS A 493 -7.35 -12.78 -32.24
C LYS A 493 -6.54 -11.50 -32.50
N GLU A 494 -7.14 -10.36 -32.34
CA GLU A 494 -6.52 -9.05 -32.47
C GLU A 494 -7.14 -8.11 -31.44
N ALA A 495 -6.39 -7.74 -30.40
CA ALA A 495 -6.80 -6.68 -29.50
C ALA A 495 -6.77 -5.36 -30.26
N ASN A 496 -7.82 -4.55 -30.11
CA ASN A 496 -7.76 -3.17 -30.57
C ASN A 496 -6.62 -2.44 -29.85
N THR A 497 -6.08 -1.40 -30.48
CA THR A 497 -5.01 -0.61 -29.88
C THR A 497 -5.36 0.88 -29.98
N SER A 498 -4.85 1.66 -29.05
CA SER A 498 -4.98 3.12 -29.05
C SER A 498 -3.73 3.76 -28.43
N THR A 499 -3.48 5.02 -28.69
CA THR A 499 -2.46 5.76 -27.94
C THR A 499 -2.96 6.14 -26.55
N VAL A 500 -2.04 6.30 -25.61
CA VAL A 500 -2.35 6.77 -24.25
C VAL A 500 -3.16 8.07 -24.30
N LEU A 501 -2.73 9.06 -25.11
CA LEU A 501 -3.44 10.32 -25.24
C LEU A 501 -4.89 10.15 -25.70
N LYS A 502 -5.13 9.31 -26.72
CA LYS A 502 -6.50 9.07 -27.18
C LYS A 502 -7.37 8.42 -26.11
N MET A 503 -6.80 7.53 -25.32
CA MET A 503 -7.52 6.91 -24.20
C MET A 503 -7.85 7.92 -23.11
N LEU A 504 -6.94 8.85 -22.79
CA LEU A 504 -7.20 9.93 -21.83
C LEU A 504 -8.32 10.86 -22.32
N ILE A 505 -8.30 11.22 -23.61
CA ILE A 505 -9.36 12.01 -24.22
C ILE A 505 -10.70 11.27 -24.18
N LEU A 506 -10.71 9.98 -24.41
CA LEU A 506 -11.91 9.14 -24.32
C LEU A 506 -12.48 9.14 -22.88
N CYS A 507 -11.63 9.01 -21.86
CA CYS A 507 -12.04 9.12 -20.46
C CYS A 507 -12.54 10.52 -20.10
N TYR A 508 -11.91 11.58 -20.63
CA TYR A 508 -12.40 12.95 -20.47
C TYR A 508 -13.81 13.12 -21.08
N ASN A 509 -14.03 12.61 -22.28
CA ASN A 509 -15.35 12.67 -22.93
C ASN A 509 -16.40 11.86 -22.15
N HIS A 510 -16.05 10.68 -21.63
CA HIS A 510 -16.95 9.92 -20.77
C HIS A 510 -17.35 10.73 -19.54
N PHE A 511 -16.39 11.37 -18.87
CA PHE A 511 -16.64 12.21 -17.70
C PHE A 511 -17.52 13.42 -18.02
N THR A 512 -17.28 14.10 -19.13
CA THR A 512 -17.97 15.35 -19.47
C THR A 512 -19.31 15.15 -20.18
N GLU A 513 -19.44 14.14 -21.04
CA GLU A 513 -20.60 13.94 -21.89
C GLU A 513 -21.53 12.85 -21.39
N ILE A 514 -20.98 11.69 -20.94
CA ILE A 514 -21.77 10.53 -20.50
C ILE A 514 -22.18 10.69 -19.05
N THR A 515 -21.21 10.85 -18.14
CA THR A 515 -21.51 11.18 -16.76
C THR A 515 -22.13 12.57 -16.68
N GLY A 516 -21.44 13.58 -17.20
CA GLY A 516 -21.93 14.94 -17.38
C GLY A 516 -22.37 15.63 -16.10
N THR A 517 -23.04 16.77 -16.28
CA THR A 517 -23.58 17.57 -15.17
C THR A 517 -25.09 17.38 -15.02
N GLY A 518 -25.58 17.62 -13.80
CA GLY A 518 -26.98 17.59 -13.48
C GLY A 518 -27.68 18.98 -13.53
N LYS A 519 -28.82 19.08 -12.88
CA LYS A 519 -29.71 20.23 -12.84
C LYS A 519 -29.05 21.52 -12.33
N HIS A 520 -28.10 21.40 -11.42
CA HIS A 520 -27.42 22.55 -10.82
C HIS A 520 -26.07 22.86 -11.48
N GLY A 521 -25.74 22.17 -12.57
CA GLY A 521 -24.46 22.29 -13.25
C GLY A 521 -23.29 21.61 -12.52
N LEU A 522 -23.58 20.79 -11.53
CA LEU A 522 -22.59 20.00 -10.80
C LEU A 522 -22.42 18.62 -11.46
N GLN A 523 -21.27 18.02 -11.30
CA GLN A 523 -20.99 16.69 -11.81
C GLN A 523 -21.94 15.66 -11.21
N ARG A 524 -22.48 14.75 -12.04
CA ARG A 524 -23.38 13.70 -11.54
C ARG A 524 -22.68 12.76 -10.58
N LEU A 525 -23.43 12.27 -9.60
CA LEU A 525 -22.97 11.38 -8.54
C LEU A 525 -22.85 9.91 -9.00
N SER A 526 -23.71 9.48 -9.91
CA SER A 526 -23.87 8.06 -10.29
C SER A 526 -24.20 7.18 -9.07
N THR A 527 -23.53 6.03 -8.86
CA THR A 527 -23.75 5.20 -7.65
C THR A 527 -23.04 5.76 -6.43
N GLY A 528 -22.04 6.60 -6.62
CA GLY A 528 -21.23 7.26 -5.60
C GLY A 528 -20.11 8.08 -6.22
N ASP A 529 -19.34 8.69 -5.38
CA ASP A 529 -18.07 9.33 -5.70
C ASP A 529 -16.96 8.62 -4.89
N TRP A 530 -15.98 9.32 -4.32
CA TRP A 530 -15.02 8.72 -3.38
C TRP A 530 -15.75 7.89 -2.28
N ASN A 531 -16.91 8.33 -1.86
CA ASN A 531 -17.79 7.55 -1.00
C ASN A 531 -18.68 6.65 -1.86
N ASP A 532 -18.22 5.45 -2.18
CA ASP A 532 -18.92 4.44 -2.98
C ASP A 532 -20.32 4.12 -2.45
N GLY A 533 -20.53 4.28 -1.14
CA GLY A 533 -21.79 4.06 -0.48
C GLY A 533 -22.68 5.30 -0.36
N ALA A 534 -22.34 6.43 -1.01
CA ALA A 534 -23.09 7.68 -0.86
C ALA A 534 -24.58 7.53 -1.19
N VAL A 535 -24.91 6.83 -2.27
CA VAL A 535 -26.30 6.54 -2.62
C VAL A 535 -26.85 5.43 -1.73
N MET A 536 -26.21 4.27 -1.69
CA MET A 536 -26.71 3.09 -0.96
C MET A 536 -26.81 3.31 0.56
N GLY A 537 -25.98 4.17 1.12
CA GLY A 537 -25.95 4.43 2.56
C GLY A 537 -26.86 5.54 3.05
N HIS A 538 -27.28 6.45 2.18
CA HIS A 538 -28.03 7.66 2.55
C HIS A 538 -29.38 7.79 1.86
N VAL A 539 -29.65 6.98 0.86
CA VAL A 539 -30.83 7.04 0.01
C VAL A 539 -31.70 5.81 0.25
N PRO A 540 -33.03 5.92 0.38
CA PRO A 540 -33.93 4.77 0.41
C PRO A 540 -33.79 3.92 -0.87
N GLU A 541 -33.89 2.59 -0.71
CA GLU A 541 -33.61 1.63 -1.80
C GLU A 541 -34.45 1.91 -3.06
N GLU A 542 -35.72 2.27 -2.87
CA GLU A 542 -36.64 2.62 -3.95
C GLU A 542 -36.27 3.87 -4.74
N LYS A 543 -35.39 4.69 -4.21
CA LYS A 543 -34.89 5.92 -4.83
C LYS A 543 -33.48 5.78 -5.43
N HIS A 544 -32.81 4.65 -5.25
CA HIS A 544 -31.44 4.47 -5.69
C HIS A 544 -31.24 4.76 -7.17
N GLU A 545 -32.13 4.23 -8.04
CA GLU A 545 -32.00 4.43 -9.49
C GLU A 545 -32.25 5.88 -9.91
N GLU A 546 -33.19 6.57 -9.29
CA GLU A 546 -33.46 7.98 -9.54
C GLU A 546 -32.24 8.85 -9.15
N VAL A 547 -31.67 8.59 -7.98
CA VAL A 547 -30.47 9.33 -7.51
C VAL A 547 -29.25 8.98 -8.34
N ARG A 548 -29.10 7.73 -8.77
CA ARG A 548 -28.01 7.34 -9.67
C ARG A 548 -28.03 8.16 -10.98
N ILE A 549 -29.19 8.47 -11.51
CA ILE A 549 -29.36 9.20 -12.77
C ILE A 549 -29.25 10.72 -12.56
N HIS A 550 -29.81 11.22 -11.49
CA HIS A 550 -30.01 12.66 -11.29
C HIS A 550 -29.18 13.29 -10.20
N GLY A 551 -28.66 12.50 -9.27
CA GLY A 551 -27.84 12.98 -8.16
C GLY A 551 -26.57 13.69 -8.60
N GLU A 552 -26.15 14.69 -7.83
CA GLU A 552 -24.99 15.54 -8.11
C GLU A 552 -24.02 15.55 -6.93
N SER A 553 -22.70 15.47 -7.23
CA SER A 553 -21.62 15.48 -6.26
C SER A 553 -20.86 16.80 -6.25
N ILE A 554 -20.86 17.48 -5.10
CA ILE A 554 -20.01 18.66 -4.92
C ILE A 554 -18.54 18.25 -4.79
N LEU A 555 -18.28 17.10 -4.17
CA LEU A 555 -16.92 16.56 -4.07
C LEU A 555 -16.27 16.38 -5.45
N ASN A 556 -16.94 15.64 -6.36
CA ASN A 556 -16.38 15.41 -7.70
C ASN A 556 -16.28 16.69 -8.51
N THR A 557 -17.25 17.61 -8.33
CA THR A 557 -17.23 18.90 -9.01
C THR A 557 -16.04 19.74 -8.56
N THR A 558 -15.75 19.80 -7.26
CA THR A 558 -14.60 20.55 -6.72
C THR A 558 -13.26 19.92 -7.13
N MET A 559 -13.16 18.59 -7.08
CA MET A 559 -11.99 17.86 -7.58
C MET A 559 -11.75 18.11 -9.06
N ALA A 560 -12.81 18.06 -9.87
CA ALA A 560 -12.73 18.26 -11.32
C ALA A 560 -12.16 19.64 -11.70
N ILE A 561 -12.43 20.70 -10.93
CA ILE A 561 -11.90 22.05 -11.20
C ILE A 561 -10.36 22.00 -11.22
N TYR A 562 -9.75 21.38 -10.22
CA TYR A 562 -8.29 21.23 -10.16
C TYR A 562 -7.75 20.27 -11.22
N VAL A 563 -8.35 19.09 -11.33
CA VAL A 563 -7.89 18.03 -12.23
C VAL A 563 -7.93 18.47 -13.69
N LEU A 564 -9.00 19.14 -14.09
CA LEU A 564 -9.14 19.66 -15.46
C LEU A 564 -8.16 20.78 -15.75
N SER A 565 -7.86 21.63 -14.76
CA SER A 565 -6.78 22.63 -14.92
C SER A 565 -5.43 21.94 -15.16
N LYS A 566 -5.12 20.87 -14.44
CA LYS A 566 -3.90 20.09 -14.65
C LYS A 566 -3.89 19.33 -15.99
N PHE A 567 -5.04 18.85 -16.42
CA PHE A 567 -5.17 18.24 -17.74
C PHE A 567 -5.00 19.28 -18.87
N ALA A 568 -5.49 20.49 -18.69
CA ALA A 568 -5.23 21.60 -19.62
C ALA A 568 -3.73 21.95 -19.68
N ASP A 569 -3.01 21.98 -18.51
CA ASP A 569 -1.55 22.16 -18.47
C ASP A 569 -0.84 21.06 -19.29
N LEU A 570 -1.27 19.80 -19.18
CA LEU A 570 -0.74 18.69 -19.99
C LEU A 570 -0.99 18.91 -21.48
N LEU A 571 -2.24 19.26 -21.86
CA LEU A 571 -2.61 19.51 -23.26
C LEU A 571 -1.85 20.71 -23.85
N SER A 572 -1.58 21.72 -23.05
CA SER A 572 -0.75 22.86 -23.43
C SER A 572 0.69 22.44 -23.77
N ILE A 573 1.29 21.59 -22.95
CA ILE A 573 2.65 21.05 -23.20
C ILE A 573 2.76 20.34 -24.56
N ILE A 574 1.69 19.71 -25.03
CA ILE A 574 1.63 19.02 -26.34
C ILE A 574 1.01 19.87 -27.44
N GLU A 575 0.79 21.17 -27.16
CA GLU A 575 0.28 22.15 -28.13
C GLU A 575 -1.14 21.86 -28.68
N ASN A 576 -1.98 21.16 -27.90
CA ASN A 576 -3.38 20.90 -28.25
C ASN A 576 -4.30 22.01 -27.71
N TYR A 577 -4.13 23.23 -28.22
CA TYR A 577 -4.78 24.43 -27.69
C TYR A 577 -6.30 24.46 -27.85
N ASP A 578 -6.84 23.85 -28.90
CA ASP A 578 -8.30 23.76 -29.09
C ASP A 578 -8.96 23.02 -27.91
N MET A 579 -8.36 21.94 -27.49
CA MET A 579 -8.85 21.18 -26.36
C MET A 579 -8.55 21.83 -25.00
N VAL A 580 -7.45 22.58 -24.88
CA VAL A 580 -7.17 23.42 -23.69
C VAL A 580 -8.33 24.37 -23.41
N ASP A 581 -8.77 25.12 -24.44
CA ASP A 581 -9.86 26.10 -24.29
C ASP A 581 -11.18 25.43 -23.88
N GLU A 582 -11.47 24.25 -24.44
CA GLU A 582 -12.66 23.47 -24.08
C GLU A 582 -12.62 23.02 -22.60
N VAL A 583 -11.51 22.40 -22.18
CA VAL A 583 -11.31 21.89 -20.82
C VAL A 583 -11.39 23.00 -19.78
N ILE A 584 -10.72 24.14 -20.04
CA ILE A 584 -10.76 25.32 -19.15
C ILE A 584 -12.18 25.88 -19.05
N LYS A 585 -12.88 26.01 -20.15
CA LYS A 585 -14.28 26.51 -20.17
C LYS A 585 -15.20 25.58 -19.35
N TYR A 586 -15.01 24.26 -19.45
CA TYR A 586 -15.78 23.32 -18.67
C TYR A 586 -15.44 23.44 -17.18
N ALA A 587 -14.17 23.51 -16.80
CA ALA A 587 -13.73 23.73 -15.42
C ALA A 587 -14.29 25.01 -14.80
N GLU A 588 -14.29 26.12 -15.55
CA GLU A 588 -14.87 27.39 -15.08
C GLU A 588 -16.41 27.31 -14.89
N SER A 589 -17.11 26.53 -15.72
CA SER A 589 -18.53 26.26 -15.51
C SER A 589 -18.80 25.51 -14.22
N LEU A 590 -18.00 24.52 -13.89
CA LEU A 590 -18.05 23.76 -12.64
C LEU A 590 -17.74 24.65 -11.42
N LYS A 591 -16.71 25.50 -11.55
CA LYS A 591 -16.34 26.47 -10.50
C LYS A 591 -17.49 27.41 -10.15
N LYS A 592 -18.20 27.92 -11.16
CA LYS A 592 -19.40 28.75 -10.97
C LYS A 592 -20.51 27.96 -10.27
N ALA A 593 -20.76 26.71 -10.65
CA ALA A 593 -21.79 25.86 -10.07
C ALA A 593 -21.51 25.55 -8.59
N VAL A 594 -20.24 25.27 -8.25
CA VAL A 594 -19.81 25.02 -6.86
C VAL A 594 -19.98 26.24 -5.99
N LYS A 595 -19.58 27.43 -6.44
CA LYS A 595 -19.72 28.68 -5.66
C LYS A 595 -21.16 28.93 -5.26
N ALA A 596 -22.13 28.55 -6.07
CA ALA A 596 -23.55 28.67 -5.78
C ALA A 596 -24.02 27.73 -4.63
N GLN A 597 -23.19 26.78 -4.20
CA GLN A 597 -23.52 25.82 -3.14
C GLN A 597 -22.88 26.17 -1.79
N TRP A 598 -22.28 27.33 -1.68
CA TRP A 598 -21.83 27.89 -0.40
C TRP A 598 -23.03 28.27 0.48
N ASN A 599 -23.12 27.72 1.69
CA ASN A 599 -24.24 27.98 2.60
C ASN A 599 -23.99 29.13 3.62
N GLY A 600 -22.90 29.85 3.45
CA GLY A 600 -22.46 30.90 4.38
C GLY A 600 -21.42 30.43 5.41
N GLN A 601 -21.18 29.14 5.54
CA GLN A 601 -20.25 28.53 6.50
C GLN A 601 -19.32 27.49 5.85
N TRP A 602 -19.85 26.69 4.92
CA TRP A 602 -19.14 25.64 4.17
C TRP A 602 -19.90 25.28 2.90
N PHE A 603 -19.30 24.41 2.06
CA PHE A 603 -19.98 23.85 0.90
C PHE A 603 -20.83 22.64 1.30
N LYS A 604 -22.03 22.53 0.72
CA LYS A 604 -22.87 21.34 0.82
C LYS A 604 -22.12 20.10 0.34
N ARG A 605 -22.67 18.90 0.53
CA ARG A 605 -22.02 17.64 0.13
C ARG A 605 -22.51 17.10 -1.21
N ALA A 606 -23.81 16.97 -1.38
CA ALA A 606 -24.45 16.43 -2.58
C ALA A 606 -25.92 16.83 -2.67
N TRP A 607 -26.45 16.81 -3.88
CA TRP A 607 -27.89 16.87 -4.15
C TRP A 607 -28.35 15.51 -4.68
N PHE A 608 -29.42 14.94 -4.15
CA PHE A 608 -29.90 13.63 -4.53
C PHE A 608 -31.01 13.69 -5.59
N ASN A 609 -32.13 14.30 -5.27
CA ASN A 609 -33.26 14.56 -6.16
C ASN A 609 -34.20 15.63 -5.57
N ASP A 610 -35.30 15.92 -6.24
CA ASP A 610 -36.24 16.96 -5.77
C ASP A 610 -36.95 16.61 -4.46
N ASP A 611 -37.10 15.31 -4.14
CA ASP A 611 -37.78 14.86 -2.92
C ASP A 611 -36.80 14.85 -1.71
N LEU A 612 -35.56 14.38 -1.90
CA LEU A 612 -34.57 14.21 -0.85
C LEU A 612 -33.72 15.49 -0.63
N GLY A 613 -33.59 16.34 -1.65
CA GLY A 613 -32.88 17.60 -1.58
C GLY A 613 -31.36 17.48 -1.40
N TRP A 614 -30.80 18.45 -0.69
CA TRP A 614 -29.39 18.57 -0.38
C TRP A 614 -28.99 17.83 0.89
N ILE A 615 -27.82 17.22 0.90
CA ILE A 615 -27.11 16.83 2.11
C ILE A 615 -25.92 17.73 2.35
N GLY A 616 -25.53 17.91 3.61
CA GLY A 616 -24.39 18.74 3.99
C GLY A 616 -24.73 20.20 4.33
N ASP A 617 -26.02 20.58 4.38
CA ASP A 617 -26.41 21.93 4.83
C ASP A 617 -26.21 22.11 6.35
N GLU A 618 -26.69 21.16 7.17
CA GLU A 618 -26.62 21.23 8.64
C GLU A 618 -25.41 20.52 9.24
N ILE A 619 -24.80 19.61 8.48
CA ILE A 619 -23.67 18.81 8.88
C ILE A 619 -22.50 19.16 7.97
N LEU A 620 -21.40 19.61 8.54
CA LEU A 620 -20.17 19.79 7.79
C LEU A 620 -19.59 18.42 7.43
N TRP A 621 -19.45 18.17 6.11
CA TRP A 621 -18.76 17.05 5.51
C TRP A 621 -17.39 17.51 5.02
N LEU A 622 -16.35 16.79 5.40
CA LEU A 622 -14.97 17.20 5.10
C LEU A 622 -14.65 17.07 3.61
N GLU A 623 -15.16 16.03 2.92
CA GLU A 623 -14.68 15.61 1.60
C GLU A 623 -14.63 16.74 0.55
N PRO A 624 -15.67 17.58 0.34
CA PRO A 624 -15.63 18.61 -0.68
C PRO A 624 -14.81 19.85 -0.29
N GLN A 625 -14.62 20.10 1.00
CA GLN A 625 -14.06 21.37 1.48
C GLN A 625 -12.59 21.55 1.07
N PRO A 626 -11.69 20.56 1.24
CA PRO A 626 -10.33 20.68 0.79
C PRO A 626 -10.22 20.92 -0.73
N TRP A 627 -10.97 20.17 -1.52
CA TRP A 627 -10.95 20.31 -2.97
C TRP A 627 -11.45 21.68 -3.46
N ALA A 628 -12.38 22.29 -2.74
CA ALA A 628 -12.83 23.66 -3.05
C ALA A 628 -11.69 24.68 -2.90
N ILE A 629 -10.83 24.51 -1.89
CA ILE A 629 -9.61 25.34 -1.70
C ILE A 629 -8.58 25.04 -2.78
N ILE A 630 -8.28 23.76 -3.01
CA ILE A 630 -7.28 23.29 -3.98
C ILE A 630 -7.65 23.74 -5.40
N GLY A 631 -8.93 23.69 -5.77
CA GLY A 631 -9.47 24.12 -7.05
C GLY A 631 -9.76 25.63 -7.16
N ASP A 632 -9.37 26.42 -6.16
CA ASP A 632 -9.61 27.88 -6.14
C ASP A 632 -11.10 28.24 -6.36
N ALA A 633 -12.01 27.44 -5.78
CA ALA A 633 -13.45 27.69 -5.81
C ALA A 633 -13.98 28.43 -4.57
N VAL A 634 -13.12 28.80 -3.64
CA VAL A 634 -13.45 29.51 -2.40
C VAL A 634 -13.06 30.98 -2.55
N ASP A 635 -13.98 31.89 -2.34
CA ASP A 635 -13.67 33.31 -2.31
C ASP A 635 -12.80 33.65 -1.08
N ASN A 636 -11.90 34.62 -1.22
CA ASN A 636 -10.93 34.95 -0.17
C ASN A 636 -11.59 35.25 1.19
N ASP A 637 -12.75 35.88 1.21
CA ASP A 637 -13.50 36.18 2.44
C ASP A 637 -14.13 34.91 3.08
N TRP A 638 -14.31 33.85 2.33
CA TRP A 638 -14.89 32.60 2.83
C TRP A 638 -13.81 31.67 3.44
N ILE A 639 -12.56 31.79 3.01
CA ILE A 639 -11.46 30.93 3.51
C ILE A 639 -11.35 30.95 5.04
N PRO A 640 -11.30 32.12 5.73
CA PRO A 640 -11.22 32.16 7.19
C PRO A 640 -12.42 31.50 7.87
N ILE A 641 -13.62 31.66 7.29
CA ILE A 641 -14.85 31.06 7.81
C ILE A 641 -14.78 29.54 7.70
N LEU A 642 -14.44 29.03 6.52
CA LEU A 642 -14.33 27.59 6.24
C LEU A 642 -13.29 26.93 7.14
N ILE A 643 -12.09 27.48 7.19
CA ILE A 643 -10.99 26.94 8.00
C ILE A 643 -11.33 26.95 9.50
N ASN A 644 -11.94 28.00 10.01
CA ASN A 644 -12.38 28.05 11.41
C ASN A 644 -13.44 26.96 11.72
N ASN A 645 -14.37 26.70 10.79
CA ASN A 645 -15.38 25.66 10.97
C ASN A 645 -14.77 24.26 10.89
N ILE A 646 -13.86 24.00 9.95
CA ILE A 646 -13.10 22.74 9.86
C ILE A 646 -12.31 22.52 11.15
N ASP A 647 -11.58 23.52 11.62
CA ASP A 647 -10.80 23.43 12.85
C ASP A 647 -11.67 23.11 14.06
N LYS A 648 -12.71 23.92 14.28
CA LYS A 648 -13.58 23.81 15.44
C LYS A 648 -14.42 22.53 15.47
N LEU A 649 -14.93 22.10 14.30
CA LEU A 649 -15.93 21.04 14.22
C LEU A 649 -15.36 19.67 13.89
N LEU A 650 -14.18 19.60 13.26
CA LEU A 650 -13.62 18.34 12.75
C LEU A 650 -12.23 18.01 13.32
N ARG A 651 -11.36 19.02 13.55
CA ARG A 651 -9.95 18.82 13.91
C ARG A 651 -9.63 18.89 15.38
N ASN A 652 -10.16 19.89 16.11
CA ASN A 652 -9.70 20.26 17.46
C ASN A 652 -9.85 19.14 18.48
N SER A 653 -10.90 18.34 18.40
CA SER A 653 -11.16 17.24 19.33
C SER A 653 -10.37 15.98 19.02
N SER A 654 -9.84 15.85 17.80
CA SER A 654 -9.15 14.66 17.34
C SER A 654 -7.63 14.75 17.51
N LYS A 655 -7.02 13.64 17.97
CA LYS A 655 -5.56 13.51 18.14
C LYS A 655 -4.86 12.92 16.89
N ILE A 656 -5.62 12.30 16.00
CA ILE A 656 -5.09 11.49 14.89
C ILE A 656 -5.66 11.89 13.52
N GLY A 657 -6.04 13.15 13.37
CA GLY A 657 -6.57 13.73 12.14
C GLY A 657 -8.03 14.15 12.23
N ALA A 658 -8.48 14.93 11.25
CA ALA A 658 -9.84 15.44 11.20
C ALA A 658 -10.85 14.31 10.93
N ARG A 659 -11.97 14.34 11.62
CA ARG A 659 -13.09 13.44 11.35
C ARG A 659 -13.88 13.87 10.11
N LEU A 660 -14.53 12.91 9.48
CA LEU A 660 -15.25 13.13 8.23
C LEU A 660 -16.48 14.03 8.39
N LEU A 661 -17.20 13.92 9.53
CA LEU A 661 -18.44 14.64 9.79
C LEU A 661 -18.38 15.42 11.11
N SER A 662 -19.03 16.58 11.13
CA SER A 662 -19.16 17.40 12.35
C SER A 662 -20.02 16.73 13.43
N LYS A 663 -20.98 15.90 13.04
CA LYS A 663 -21.77 15.03 13.91
C LYS A 663 -22.19 13.78 13.16
N GLY A 664 -22.50 12.70 13.86
CA GLY A 664 -23.01 11.47 13.24
C GLY A 664 -24.43 11.62 12.68
N ILE A 665 -24.78 10.72 11.80
CA ILE A 665 -26.09 10.67 11.12
C ILE A 665 -26.88 9.48 11.66
N ASP A 666 -27.99 9.72 12.32
CA ASP A 666 -28.82 8.68 12.95
C ASP A 666 -29.57 7.78 11.95
N VAL A 667 -29.82 8.29 10.74
CA VAL A 667 -30.59 7.58 9.71
C VAL A 667 -29.96 6.25 9.30
N MET A 668 -28.64 6.13 9.42
CA MET A 668 -27.91 4.93 8.97
C MET A 668 -28.01 3.76 9.94
N LYS A 669 -28.57 3.91 11.15
CA LYS A 669 -28.51 2.91 12.23
C LYS A 669 -27.10 2.34 12.44
N LYS A 670 -26.09 3.13 12.07
CA LYS A 670 -24.68 2.79 12.13
C LYS A 670 -24.04 3.64 13.22
N GLU A 671 -23.03 3.09 13.80
CA GLU A 671 -22.30 3.77 14.85
C GLU A 671 -21.72 5.09 14.40
N VAL A 672 -21.88 6.08 15.24
CA VAL A 672 -21.36 7.41 15.05
C VAL A 672 -19.86 7.40 15.29
N GLY A 673 -19.11 8.09 14.45
CA GLY A 673 -17.65 8.16 14.52
C GLY A 673 -16.93 7.00 13.82
N VAL A 674 -17.67 6.15 13.09
CA VAL A 674 -17.13 4.98 12.41
C VAL A 674 -17.29 5.12 10.90
N ARG A 675 -16.22 4.84 10.13
CA ARG A 675 -16.23 4.87 8.66
C ARG A 675 -16.83 6.17 8.09
N ALA A 676 -17.73 6.07 7.11
CA ALA A 676 -18.38 7.22 6.50
C ALA A 676 -19.29 8.01 7.47
N ASN A 677 -19.66 7.44 8.64
CA ASN A 677 -20.44 8.13 9.66
C ASN A 677 -19.57 8.90 10.66
N GLY A 678 -18.54 9.58 10.19
CA GLY A 678 -17.70 10.47 11.00
C GLY A 678 -16.38 9.86 11.46
N GLY A 679 -15.90 8.77 10.84
CA GLY A 679 -14.55 8.25 11.06
C GLY A 679 -13.46 9.17 10.55
N ILE A 680 -12.20 8.80 10.75
CA ILE A 680 -11.02 9.52 10.30
C ILE A 680 -10.41 8.74 9.13
N TRP A 681 -10.34 9.37 7.96
CA TRP A 681 -9.88 8.77 6.72
C TRP A 681 -8.56 9.39 6.28
N PRO A 682 -7.45 8.65 6.27
CA PRO A 682 -6.15 9.17 5.80
C PRO A 682 -6.21 9.76 4.39
N SER A 683 -7.02 9.20 3.48
CA SER A 683 -7.20 9.72 2.13
C SER A 683 -7.83 11.11 2.10
N ILE A 684 -8.86 11.37 2.90
CA ILE A 684 -9.51 12.68 2.98
C ILE A 684 -8.69 13.67 3.81
N ASN A 685 -8.06 13.19 4.87
CA ASN A 685 -7.13 14.01 5.64
C ASN A 685 -5.91 14.42 4.81
N GLY A 686 -5.50 13.58 3.85
CA GLY A 686 -4.45 13.91 2.89
C GLY A 686 -4.80 15.14 2.04
N THR A 687 -6.01 15.19 1.52
CA THR A 687 -6.48 16.39 0.78
C THR A 687 -6.64 17.61 1.69
N LEU A 688 -7.04 17.41 2.97
CA LEU A 688 -7.08 18.51 3.95
C LEU A 688 -5.70 19.09 4.22
N ILE A 689 -4.68 18.28 4.41
CA ILE A 689 -3.29 18.74 4.61
C ILE A 689 -2.85 19.59 3.42
N TRP A 690 -3.13 19.14 2.22
CA TRP A 690 -2.83 19.89 1.01
C TRP A 690 -3.58 21.22 0.96
N ALA A 691 -4.90 21.23 1.16
CA ALA A 691 -5.68 22.48 1.21
C ALA A 691 -5.16 23.45 2.28
N LEU A 692 -4.85 22.94 3.48
CA LEU A 692 -4.26 23.76 4.55
C LEU A 692 -2.88 24.31 4.15
N SER A 693 -2.11 23.59 3.37
CA SER A 693 -0.83 24.08 2.87
C SER A 693 -0.97 25.31 1.98
N CYS A 694 -2.10 25.49 1.34
CA CYS A 694 -2.38 26.68 0.52
C CYS A 694 -2.75 27.92 1.36
N VAL A 695 -3.22 27.74 2.61
CA VAL A 695 -3.85 28.82 3.37
C VAL A 695 -3.32 29.01 4.80
N ASN A 696 -2.78 27.97 5.43
CA ASN A 696 -2.28 28.01 6.80
C ASN A 696 -1.21 26.92 7.06
N SER A 697 0.03 27.28 6.93
CA SER A 697 1.18 26.36 7.04
C SER A 697 1.31 25.66 8.40
N GLU A 698 1.01 26.34 9.49
CA GLU A 698 1.07 25.76 10.84
C GLU A 698 -0.02 24.69 11.03
N MET A 699 -1.21 24.96 10.55
CA MET A 699 -2.31 23.98 10.57
C MET A 699 -2.02 22.79 9.65
N ALA A 700 -1.44 23.03 8.47
CA ALA A 700 -1.04 21.98 7.56
C ALA A 700 -0.02 21.02 8.21
N TRP A 701 1.01 21.59 8.85
CA TRP A 701 2.02 20.80 9.55
C TRP A 701 1.43 20.05 10.75
N ASP A 702 0.54 20.68 11.52
CA ASP A 702 -0.15 20.03 12.64
C ASP A 702 -1.02 18.85 12.16
N GLU A 703 -1.80 19.06 11.12
CA GLU A 703 -2.65 17.99 10.56
C GLU A 703 -1.82 16.87 9.95
N TRP A 704 -0.71 17.19 9.27
CA TRP A 704 0.20 16.17 8.77
C TRP A 704 0.74 15.29 9.90
N LYS A 705 1.20 15.89 11.01
CA LYS A 705 1.66 15.13 12.18
C LYS A 705 0.57 14.20 12.72
N LYS A 706 -0.65 14.71 12.90
CA LYS A 706 -1.78 13.92 13.40
C LYS A 706 -2.08 12.70 12.53
N ASN A 707 -1.85 12.79 11.23
CA ASN A 707 -2.08 11.70 10.29
C ASN A 707 -0.92 10.70 10.17
N THR A 708 0.13 10.84 10.96
CA THR A 708 1.25 9.91 10.97
C THR A 708 1.00 8.72 11.89
N LEU A 709 1.62 7.58 11.58
CA LEU A 709 1.60 6.40 12.42
C LEU A 709 2.29 6.65 13.77
N ALA A 710 3.31 7.53 13.79
CA ALA A 710 4.00 7.93 15.01
C ALA A 710 3.05 8.63 15.99
N PHE A 711 2.23 9.56 15.52
CA PHE A 711 1.25 10.24 16.38
C PHE A 711 0.11 9.31 16.81
N HIS A 712 -0.32 8.38 15.94
CA HIS A 712 -1.27 7.36 16.36
C HIS A 712 -0.70 6.51 17.49
N ALA A 713 0.56 6.07 17.38
CA ALA A 713 1.23 5.27 18.40
C ALA A 713 1.46 6.02 19.73
N GLU A 714 1.61 7.36 19.69
CA GLU A 714 1.67 8.18 20.92
C GLU A 714 0.28 8.37 21.55
N ALA A 715 -0.77 8.51 20.72
CA ALA A 715 -2.13 8.70 21.20
C ALA A 715 -2.77 7.38 21.69
N PHE A 716 -2.48 6.27 21.01
CA PHE A 716 -3.03 4.93 21.24
C PHE A 716 -1.92 3.88 21.15
N PRO A 717 -1.01 3.82 22.14
CA PRO A 717 0.22 3.03 22.04
C PRO A 717 0.01 1.51 22.00
N ASP A 718 -1.13 1.03 22.42
CA ASP A 718 -1.52 -0.40 22.48
C ASP A 718 -2.53 -0.80 21.39
N ILE A 719 -2.79 0.08 20.42
CA ILE A 719 -3.68 -0.20 19.30
C ILE A 719 -2.86 -0.26 18.00
N TRP A 720 -2.66 -1.47 17.45
CA TRP A 720 -1.91 -1.68 16.22
C TRP A 720 -2.66 -2.61 15.26
N TYR A 721 -2.48 -2.38 13.98
CA TYR A 721 -3.08 -3.14 12.88
C TYR A 721 -2.05 -3.84 12.00
N GLY A 722 -0.83 -3.78 12.35
CA GLY A 722 0.33 -4.36 11.71
C GLY A 722 1.57 -3.73 12.34
N ILE A 723 2.73 -4.19 11.98
CA ILE A 723 3.96 -3.56 12.43
C ILE A 723 4.15 -2.30 11.59
N TRP A 724 3.78 -1.17 12.19
CA TRP A 724 3.83 0.16 11.56
C TRP A 724 3.05 0.22 10.26
N SER A 725 1.80 -0.12 10.37
CA SER A 725 0.82 0.06 9.31
C SER A 725 -0.51 0.56 9.87
N GLY A 726 -1.36 1.09 9.02
CA GLY A 726 -2.64 1.66 9.39
C GLY A 726 -3.81 1.08 8.60
N PRO A 727 -5.01 1.22 9.13
CA PRO A 727 -6.25 0.85 8.45
C PRO A 727 -6.66 1.90 7.43
N ASP A 728 -7.69 1.58 6.67
CA ASP A 728 -8.37 2.51 5.76
C ASP A 728 -9.00 3.69 6.53
N THR A 729 -9.53 3.42 7.72
CA THR A 729 -10.17 4.42 8.57
C THR A 729 -9.98 4.11 10.03
N TYR A 730 -9.81 5.14 10.85
CA TYR A 730 -9.88 5.07 12.30
C TYR A 730 -11.23 5.56 12.79
N ASN A 731 -11.72 4.99 13.89
CA ASN A 731 -12.85 5.53 14.59
C ASN A 731 -12.48 6.88 15.22
N SER A 732 -13.35 7.88 15.07
CA SER A 732 -13.13 9.20 15.63
C SER A 732 -13.52 9.30 17.10
N ASP A 733 -13.32 10.47 17.69
CA ASP A 733 -13.73 10.82 19.04
C ASP A 733 -15.26 10.85 19.25
N LEU A 734 -16.06 10.71 18.20
CA LEU A 734 -17.49 10.46 18.27
C LEU A 734 -17.81 9.01 18.65
N SER A 735 -16.89 8.09 18.43
CA SER A 735 -17.03 6.68 18.79
C SER A 735 -16.51 6.41 20.20
N ILE A 736 -17.16 5.49 20.92
CA ILE A 736 -16.66 5.00 22.20
C ILE A 736 -15.36 4.17 22.04
N TYR A 737 -15.02 3.75 20.84
CA TYR A 737 -13.83 2.99 20.48
C TYR A 737 -12.84 3.82 19.66
N HIS A 738 -12.61 5.02 20.12
CA HIS A 738 -11.74 6.00 19.48
C HIS A 738 -10.33 5.45 19.20
N GLY A 739 -9.80 5.75 18.03
CA GLY A 739 -8.43 5.35 17.60
C GLY A 739 -8.29 3.92 17.13
N GLN A 740 -9.36 3.11 17.21
CA GLN A 740 -9.41 1.78 16.62
C GLN A 740 -9.94 1.81 15.19
N THR A 741 -9.79 0.73 14.45
CA THR A 741 -10.62 0.48 13.28
C THR A 741 -11.64 -0.59 13.62
N HIS A 742 -12.89 -0.32 13.33
CA HIS A 742 -13.96 -1.25 13.68
C HIS A 742 -14.90 -1.40 12.51
N PHE A 743 -14.73 -2.48 11.82
CA PHE A 743 -15.55 -2.74 10.64
C PHE A 743 -16.97 -3.15 11.00
N PHE A 744 -17.12 -3.84 12.12
CA PHE A 744 -18.38 -4.44 12.56
C PHE A 744 -18.78 -4.08 13.99
N GLU A 745 -18.49 -2.88 14.41
CA GLU A 745 -18.77 -2.42 15.77
C GLU A 745 -20.25 -2.59 16.15
N TYR A 746 -21.15 -2.27 15.20
CA TYR A 746 -22.58 -2.45 15.41
C TYR A 746 -23.02 -3.91 15.62
N PHE A 747 -22.24 -4.89 15.19
CA PHE A 747 -22.48 -6.28 15.50
C PHE A 747 -22.16 -6.64 16.95
N ILE A 748 -21.23 -5.97 17.57
CA ILE A 748 -20.84 -6.20 18.95
C ILE A 748 -21.88 -5.62 19.90
N THR A 749 -22.46 -4.48 19.57
CA THR A 749 -23.44 -3.74 20.36
C THR A 749 -24.88 -4.00 19.92
N GLY A 750 -25.08 -4.57 18.75
CA GLY A 750 -26.39 -4.77 18.13
C GLY A 750 -27.12 -6.05 18.51
N ASP A 751 -27.86 -6.63 17.56
CA ASP A 751 -28.68 -7.83 17.74
C ASP A 751 -27.80 -9.01 18.22
N PRO A 752 -28.25 -9.80 19.24
CA PRO A 752 -27.53 -10.97 19.71
C PRO A 752 -27.19 -11.99 18.62
N LYS A 753 -28.00 -12.07 17.56
CA LYS A 753 -27.75 -12.93 16.41
C LYS A 753 -26.54 -12.47 15.60
N ASP A 754 -26.47 -11.16 15.33
CA ASP A 754 -25.33 -10.56 14.62
C ASP A 754 -24.05 -10.69 15.43
N LYS A 755 -24.14 -10.45 16.75
CA LYS A 755 -23.04 -10.66 17.67
C LYS A 755 -22.52 -12.09 17.65
N LYS A 756 -23.42 -13.08 17.60
CA LYS A 756 -23.03 -14.48 17.51
C LYS A 756 -22.28 -14.77 16.21
N ILE A 757 -22.79 -14.28 15.09
CA ILE A 757 -22.15 -14.43 13.77
C ILE A 757 -20.73 -13.83 13.79
N MET A 758 -20.58 -12.63 14.38
CA MET A 758 -19.27 -12.00 14.51
C MET A 758 -18.30 -12.80 15.37
N LEU A 759 -18.76 -13.34 16.48
CA LEU A 759 -17.92 -14.14 17.39
C LEU A 759 -17.49 -15.48 16.76
N GLU A 760 -18.28 -16.01 15.82
CA GLU A 760 -17.97 -17.20 15.04
C GLU A 760 -17.11 -16.89 13.80
N ASP A 761 -16.61 -15.66 13.68
CA ASP A 761 -15.81 -15.17 12.56
C ASP A 761 -16.51 -15.35 11.20
N PRO A 762 -17.50 -14.52 10.87
CA PRO A 762 -18.30 -14.66 9.64
C PRO A 762 -17.48 -14.55 8.36
N PHE A 763 -16.34 -13.85 8.42
CA PHE A 763 -15.42 -13.73 7.31
C PHE A 763 -14.24 -14.70 7.45
N GLY A 764 -14.10 -15.37 8.60
CA GLY A 764 -12.96 -16.20 8.98
C GLY A 764 -11.63 -15.45 8.96
N VAL A 765 -11.69 -14.14 8.95
CA VAL A 765 -10.54 -13.25 8.97
C VAL A 765 -10.94 -12.02 9.77
N ASN A 766 -10.23 -11.77 10.82
CA ASN A 766 -10.39 -10.54 11.56
C ASN A 766 -9.69 -9.41 10.79
N TRP A 767 -10.38 -8.32 10.50
CA TRP A 767 -9.82 -7.16 9.82
C TRP A 767 -8.64 -6.53 10.54
N THR A 768 -8.53 -6.74 11.83
CA THR A 768 -7.41 -6.28 12.64
C THR A 768 -6.18 -7.20 12.56
N ASP A 769 -6.28 -8.33 11.88
CA ASP A 769 -5.23 -9.32 11.76
C ASP A 769 -4.34 -9.12 10.55
N PHE A 770 -4.70 -8.20 9.67
CA PHE A 770 -3.94 -7.93 8.46
C PHE A 770 -2.79 -6.95 8.72
N PRO A 771 -1.62 -7.22 8.17
CA PRO A 771 -0.40 -6.44 8.42
C PRO A 771 -0.46 -5.05 7.83
N VAL A 772 -1.01 -4.98 6.63
CA VAL A 772 -1.20 -3.75 5.88
C VAL A 772 -2.68 -3.67 5.58
N MET A 773 -3.37 -2.95 6.40
CA MET A 773 -4.82 -2.81 6.26
C MET A 773 -5.16 -2.04 5.00
N ASN A 774 -4.44 -0.94 4.76
CA ASN A 774 -4.61 -0.08 3.59
C ASN A 774 -3.32 0.69 3.29
N LEU A 775 -3.13 1.11 2.04
CA LEU A 775 -1.97 1.90 1.65
C LEU A 775 -2.19 3.42 1.76
N HIS A 776 -3.41 3.90 1.98
CA HIS A 776 -3.67 5.33 2.17
C HIS A 776 -2.88 5.96 3.33
N PRO A 777 -2.76 5.31 4.51
CA PRO A 777 -1.93 5.84 5.61
C PRO A 777 -0.44 5.96 5.29
N HIS A 778 0.01 5.35 4.20
CA HIS A 778 1.38 5.45 3.71
C HIS A 778 1.52 6.43 2.54
N ALA A 779 0.60 6.40 1.59
CA ALA A 779 0.66 7.22 0.39
C ALA A 779 0.47 8.72 0.67
N TRP A 780 -0.56 9.08 1.43
CA TRP A 780 -0.92 10.47 1.62
C TRP A 780 0.08 11.26 2.49
N PRO A 781 0.59 10.74 3.62
CA PRO A 781 1.64 11.44 4.34
C PRO A 781 2.91 11.64 3.50
N LEU A 782 3.26 10.66 2.67
CA LEU A 782 4.41 10.75 1.77
C LEU A 782 4.17 11.77 0.65
N TYR A 783 3.00 11.75 0.00
CA TYR A 783 2.66 12.69 -1.07
C TYR A 783 2.60 14.14 -0.57
N ASN A 784 2.04 14.35 0.62
CA ASN A 784 1.91 15.69 1.18
C ASN A 784 3.23 16.39 1.51
N ILE A 785 4.35 15.68 1.51
CA ILE A 785 5.66 16.32 1.64
C ILE A 785 5.89 17.33 0.52
N ILE A 786 5.44 17.02 -0.69
CA ILE A 786 5.57 17.93 -1.85
C ILE A 786 4.84 19.25 -1.58
N HIS A 787 3.66 19.20 -0.98
CA HIS A 787 2.85 20.37 -0.65
C HIS A 787 3.46 21.15 0.53
N LEU A 788 4.01 20.45 1.53
CA LEU A 788 4.67 21.08 2.68
C LEU A 788 5.97 21.79 2.31
N ILE A 789 6.76 21.24 1.39
CA ILE A 789 7.94 21.95 0.85
C ILE A 789 7.55 22.99 -0.21
N GLY A 790 6.27 23.04 -0.59
CA GLY A 790 5.70 23.97 -1.55
C GLY A 790 6.11 23.75 -2.98
N ALA A 791 6.47 22.52 -3.37
CA ALA A 791 6.84 22.19 -4.74
C ALA A 791 5.60 21.96 -5.62
N LYS A 792 5.60 22.54 -6.81
CA LYS A 792 4.54 22.43 -7.81
C LYS A 792 5.17 22.31 -9.20
N PHE A 793 4.77 21.29 -9.96
CA PHE A 793 5.17 21.17 -11.35
C PHE A 793 4.26 22.03 -12.22
N THR A 794 4.87 22.80 -13.13
CA THR A 794 4.19 23.71 -14.05
C THR A 794 4.52 23.34 -15.51
N GLU A 795 3.87 23.94 -16.47
CA GLU A 795 4.17 23.72 -17.90
C GLU A 795 5.64 23.99 -18.24
N GLU A 796 6.26 25.00 -17.66
CA GLU A 796 7.62 25.42 -17.96
C GLU A 796 8.71 24.82 -17.07
N GLY A 797 8.34 24.25 -15.90
CA GLY A 797 9.34 23.75 -14.96
C GLY A 797 8.79 23.43 -13.58
N ILE A 798 9.41 24.00 -12.56
CA ILE A 798 9.07 23.77 -11.16
C ILE A 798 9.00 25.07 -10.37
N GLU A 799 8.01 25.17 -9.52
CA GLU A 799 7.82 26.28 -8.60
C GLU A 799 7.96 25.80 -7.15
N PHE A 800 8.51 26.62 -6.29
CA PHE A 800 8.61 26.37 -4.85
C PHE A 800 8.02 27.55 -4.07
N SER A 801 7.09 27.24 -3.20
CA SER A 801 6.53 28.16 -2.19
C SER A 801 6.72 27.53 -0.81
N PRO A 802 7.93 27.63 -0.21
CA PRO A 802 8.30 26.86 0.98
C PRO A 802 7.49 27.28 2.19
N ILE A 803 6.52 26.42 2.55
CA ILE A 803 5.57 26.70 3.63
C ILE A 803 5.84 25.89 4.91
N LEU A 804 6.66 24.83 4.85
CA LEU A 804 6.94 24.03 6.03
C LEU A 804 7.49 24.93 7.17
N PRO A 805 6.81 25.03 8.33
CA PRO A 805 7.15 25.98 9.39
C PRO A 805 8.36 25.49 10.22
N LYS A 806 9.47 25.27 9.53
CA LYS A 806 10.74 24.81 10.08
C LYS A 806 11.89 25.66 9.57
N GLU A 807 12.82 25.99 10.47
CA GLU A 807 14.00 26.79 10.11
C GLU A 807 14.97 26.06 9.17
N LYS A 808 15.08 24.72 9.34
CA LYS A 808 16.00 23.88 8.58
C LYS A 808 15.37 22.54 8.27
N TYR A 809 15.36 22.20 7.00
CA TYR A 809 14.95 20.88 6.51
C TYR A 809 15.62 20.57 5.17
N ASN A 810 15.65 19.28 4.83
CA ASN A 810 16.20 18.80 3.58
C ASN A 810 15.32 17.67 3.06
N PHE A 811 14.70 17.90 1.92
CA PHE A 811 13.94 16.89 1.16
C PHE A 811 14.78 16.40 -0.01
N SER A 812 14.76 15.11 -0.26
CA SER A 812 15.48 14.46 -1.33
C SER A 812 14.68 13.31 -1.94
N SER A 813 14.51 13.35 -3.24
CA SER A 813 13.94 12.28 -4.08
C SER A 813 14.68 12.22 -5.41
N PRO A 814 14.50 11.15 -6.24
CA PRO A 814 15.11 11.07 -7.57
C PRO A 814 14.77 12.21 -8.52
N ILE A 815 13.54 12.74 -8.49
CA ILE A 815 13.07 13.78 -9.41
C ILE A 815 13.36 15.20 -8.91
N LEU A 816 13.27 15.42 -7.61
CA LEU A 816 13.52 16.75 -7.05
C LEU A 816 14.13 16.70 -5.66
N GLY A 817 14.81 17.78 -5.32
CA GLY A 817 15.25 18.02 -3.96
C GLY A 817 15.10 19.48 -3.58
N PHE A 818 14.87 19.73 -2.29
CA PHE A 818 14.72 21.06 -1.75
C PHE A 818 15.27 21.14 -0.33
N LYS A 819 16.13 22.12 -0.09
CA LYS A 819 16.77 22.34 1.20
C LYS A 819 16.60 23.78 1.63
N LYS A 820 16.12 23.97 2.85
CA LYS A 820 16.07 25.24 3.56
C LYS A 820 17.12 25.28 4.67
N THR A 821 17.89 26.37 4.74
CA THR A 821 18.86 26.67 5.81
C THR A 821 18.70 28.09 6.26
N LYS A 822 19.42 28.50 7.30
CA LYS A 822 19.48 29.92 7.70
C LYS A 822 20.15 30.82 6.65
N GLU A 823 21.01 30.22 5.82
CA GLU A 823 21.82 30.94 4.80
C GLU A 823 21.07 31.04 3.45
N GLY A 824 19.92 30.38 3.27
CA GLY A 824 19.14 30.40 2.04
C GLY A 824 18.58 29.05 1.64
N TYR A 825 18.32 28.91 0.35
CA TYR A 825 17.69 27.73 -0.24
C TYR A 825 18.57 27.08 -1.31
N SER A 826 18.41 25.81 -1.50
CA SER A 826 19.01 25.09 -2.61
C SER A 826 18.10 23.92 -3.02
N GLY A 827 18.24 23.47 -4.26
CA GLY A 827 17.46 22.36 -4.75
C GLY A 827 17.98 21.82 -6.07
N TRP A 828 17.26 20.82 -6.57
CA TRP A 828 17.48 20.29 -7.91
C TRP A 828 16.16 19.85 -8.52
N TYR A 829 16.16 19.77 -9.85
CA TYR A 829 15.08 19.19 -10.63
C TYR A 829 15.68 18.27 -11.71
N ALA A 830 15.22 17.02 -11.74
CA ALA A 830 15.75 15.96 -12.59
C ALA A 830 14.59 15.27 -13.34
N PRO A 831 13.96 15.93 -14.32
CA PRO A 831 12.98 15.29 -15.18
C PRO A 831 13.62 14.17 -15.98
N LEU A 832 12.83 13.26 -16.54
CA LEU A 832 13.31 12.14 -17.35
C LEU A 832 13.89 12.56 -18.70
N VAL A 833 13.57 13.78 -19.15
CA VAL A 833 14.00 14.37 -20.42
C VAL A 833 14.92 15.56 -20.14
N GLU A 834 15.99 15.66 -20.90
CA GLU A 834 16.87 16.83 -20.84
C GLU A 834 16.18 18.08 -21.41
N GLY A 835 16.50 19.25 -20.88
CA GLY A 835 15.89 20.49 -21.29
C GLY A 835 16.31 21.70 -20.49
N ASN A 836 15.75 22.84 -20.85
CA ASN A 836 15.91 24.08 -20.10
C ASN A 836 14.61 24.38 -19.35
N TRP A 837 14.68 24.44 -18.01
CA TRP A 837 13.51 24.49 -17.16
C TRP A 837 13.50 25.77 -16.33
N LYS A 838 12.33 26.32 -16.19
CA LYS A 838 12.07 27.44 -15.30
C LYS A 838 12.01 26.99 -13.86
N VAL A 839 12.69 27.70 -12.97
CA VAL A 839 12.52 27.55 -11.53
C VAL A 839 11.99 28.87 -10.98
N THR A 840 10.89 28.77 -10.24
CA THR A 840 10.28 29.93 -9.59
C THR A 840 10.29 29.72 -8.08
N LEU A 841 10.74 30.73 -7.34
CA LEU A 841 10.72 30.73 -5.87
C LEU A 841 9.81 31.86 -5.39
N ASN A 842 8.71 31.46 -4.75
CA ASN A 842 7.75 32.37 -4.13
C ASN A 842 8.13 32.53 -2.66
N LEU A 843 8.59 33.68 -2.27
CA LEU A 843 9.07 33.99 -0.93
C LEU A 843 8.46 35.30 -0.44
N ASP A 844 8.44 35.51 0.88
CA ASP A 844 7.98 36.78 1.45
C ASP A 844 8.81 37.96 0.93
N LYS A 845 8.18 39.10 0.69
CA LYS A 845 8.81 40.32 0.16
C LYS A 845 10.02 40.75 0.97
N ASP A 846 9.97 40.60 2.28
CA ASP A 846 11.10 41.01 3.16
C ASP A 846 12.24 39.97 3.14
N GLU A 847 11.93 38.71 2.85
CA GLU A 847 12.92 37.66 2.67
C GLU A 847 13.63 37.81 1.31
N LEU A 848 12.89 38.14 0.23
CA LEU A 848 13.44 38.34 -1.12
C LEU A 848 14.59 39.37 -1.15
N LYS A 849 14.49 40.46 -0.36
CA LYS A 849 15.50 41.50 -0.31
C LYS A 849 16.83 41.07 0.31
N GLN A 850 16.85 39.92 0.97
CA GLN A 850 18.03 39.39 1.68
C GLN A 850 18.97 38.59 0.76
N PHE A 851 18.48 38.16 -0.42
CA PHE A 851 19.26 37.32 -1.32
C PHE A 851 20.20 38.13 -2.17
N ILE A 852 21.47 37.72 -2.18
CA ILE A 852 22.57 38.44 -2.86
C ILE A 852 23.29 37.58 -3.90
N ARG A 853 23.08 36.26 -3.89
CA ARG A 853 23.81 35.35 -4.78
C ARG A 853 22.93 34.20 -5.27
N LEU A 854 22.96 33.95 -6.57
CA LEU A 854 22.36 32.81 -7.23
C LEU A 854 23.45 31.98 -7.91
N GLU A 855 23.47 30.69 -7.68
CA GLU A 855 24.30 29.70 -8.37
C GLU A 855 23.37 28.74 -9.13
N ILE A 856 23.60 28.54 -10.44
CA ILE A 856 22.89 27.57 -11.29
C ILE A 856 23.93 26.66 -11.92
N ASN A 857 23.82 25.33 -11.69
CA ASN A 857 24.78 24.34 -12.18
C ASN A 857 26.24 24.77 -11.87
N GLU A 858 26.49 25.18 -10.60
CA GLU A 858 27.79 25.63 -10.07
C GLU A 858 28.36 26.94 -10.67
N LYS A 859 27.59 27.64 -11.48
CA LYS A 859 27.95 28.94 -12.03
C LYS A 859 27.18 30.04 -11.34
N GLU A 860 27.86 31.13 -11.04
CA GLU A 860 27.23 32.32 -10.49
C GLU A 860 26.40 33.02 -11.55
N ASN A 861 25.21 33.47 -11.18
CA ASN A 861 24.26 34.15 -12.05
C ASN A 861 23.66 35.35 -11.34
N GLU A 862 23.17 36.31 -12.08
CA GLU A 862 22.39 37.41 -11.56
C GLU A 862 21.03 36.92 -11.07
N ILE A 863 20.52 37.50 -9.98
CA ILE A 863 19.19 37.22 -9.48
C ILE A 863 18.19 38.05 -10.25
N SER A 864 17.23 37.37 -10.90
CA SER A 864 16.12 38.03 -11.59
C SER A 864 14.88 38.02 -10.70
N PHE A 865 14.34 39.20 -10.45
CA PHE A 865 13.09 39.39 -9.72
C PHE A 865 11.96 39.73 -10.71
N ILE A 866 10.92 38.92 -10.74
CA ILE A 866 9.71 39.13 -11.55
C ILE A 866 8.51 39.04 -10.61
N GLU A 867 7.70 40.10 -10.51
CA GLU A 867 6.45 40.11 -9.73
C GLU A 867 6.59 39.57 -8.29
N ASP A 868 7.60 40.03 -7.54
CA ASP A 868 7.89 39.53 -6.20
C ASP A 868 8.27 38.03 -6.12
N GLN A 869 8.85 37.47 -7.18
CA GLN A 869 9.38 36.11 -7.26
C GLN A 869 10.84 36.14 -7.72
N ILE A 870 11.61 35.12 -7.32
CA ILE A 870 12.91 34.85 -7.94
C ILE A 870 12.67 33.84 -9.06
N VAL A 871 13.00 34.24 -10.29
CA VAL A 871 12.80 33.41 -11.49
C VAL A 871 14.14 33.23 -12.20
N PHE A 872 14.45 32.02 -12.57
CA PHE A 872 15.62 31.68 -13.37
C PHE A 872 15.38 30.45 -14.22
N TYR A 873 16.22 30.29 -15.24
CA TYR A 873 16.22 29.12 -16.11
C TYR A 873 17.53 28.36 -15.96
N GLY A 874 17.44 27.04 -16.05
CA GLY A 874 18.62 26.21 -16.00
C GLY A 874 18.41 24.88 -16.73
N ARG A 875 19.52 24.30 -17.19
CA ARG A 875 19.51 23.10 -18.01
C ARG A 875 19.73 21.84 -17.16
N SER A 876 18.87 20.83 -17.37
CA SER A 876 19.17 19.45 -17.02
C SER A 876 19.70 18.70 -18.24
N GLU A 877 20.64 17.78 -18.01
CA GLU A 877 21.16 16.86 -19.02
C GLU A 877 20.89 15.43 -18.57
N GLN A 878 21.10 14.45 -19.45
CA GLN A 878 20.92 13.06 -19.09
C GLN A 878 21.81 12.70 -17.86
N ASN A 879 21.16 12.22 -16.80
CA ASN A 879 21.77 11.90 -15.50
C ASN A 879 22.40 13.10 -14.75
N LYS A 880 22.15 14.34 -15.19
CA LYS A 880 22.59 15.55 -14.50
C LYS A 880 21.39 16.45 -14.23
N PRO A 881 20.92 16.52 -12.99
CA PRO A 881 19.81 17.41 -12.64
C PRO A 881 20.19 18.88 -12.80
N LEU A 882 19.22 19.72 -13.10
CA LEU A 882 19.32 21.14 -12.88
C LEU A 882 19.50 21.38 -11.38
N ARG A 883 20.64 21.98 -10.97
CA ARG A 883 20.94 22.32 -9.58
C ARG A 883 20.98 23.82 -9.40
N TRP A 884 20.48 24.27 -8.27
CA TRP A 884 20.50 25.68 -7.93
C TRP A 884 20.71 25.94 -6.45
N LYS A 885 21.23 27.14 -6.14
CA LYS A 885 21.44 27.58 -4.75
C LYS A 885 21.31 29.09 -4.70
N ILE A 886 20.50 29.59 -3.76
CA ILE A 886 20.41 31.01 -3.44
C ILE A 886 20.88 31.27 -2.00
N LYS A 887 21.65 32.34 -1.80
CA LYS A 887 22.20 32.69 -0.52
C LYS A 887 21.75 34.07 -0.09
N LYS A 888 21.46 34.18 1.20
CA LYS A 888 21.23 35.45 1.88
C LYS A 888 22.57 36.18 2.15
N SER A 889 22.46 37.51 2.37
CA SER A 889 23.58 38.36 2.76
C SER A 889 24.24 37.97 4.06
#